data_52a5f985c6f38a22dbec520654939ddb
#
_entry.id   52a5f985c6f38a22dbec520654939ddb
#
_cell.length_a   1.000
_cell.length_b   1.000
_cell.length_c   1.000
_cell.angle_alpha   90.00
_cell.angle_beta   90.00
_cell.angle_gamma   90.00
#
_symmetry.space_group_name_H-M   'P 1'
#
loop_
_entity.id
_entity.type
_entity.pdbx_description
1 polymer ?
#
loop_
_entity_poly.entity_id
_entity_poly.type
_entity_poly.pdbx_seq_one_letter_code
_entity_poly.pdbx_strand_id
1 'polypeptide(L)'
;MHASVGSRRSRRICLFLVGMLAGAGLVATGGAAHADPGWSPRPAYTSTDTGDGTYSVPLLRSDVPDISVERVPAAENDEGRDLYYMISTTMHLSPGAPIMKSYDLVNWEIVNYVFDRASIGDSFSLRNGQNSYGQGQWASSLRYHEGTFYVAFNTNNLGGAYLYRTDDIEDGAWERTALGRGLHDPSLFFDVDGTPYIFYGSGGTSAVRLNADLTAIEQDYPNIFTANDYAGQPFIGGLFEGAQFYYIDGYYYAVIITWPSGQGRQVVMLRSRELLGRYTAEGGGNTYEARGVLNSNGFAQGSLVPIASEDGGTDWHGMFFRDTFPIGRIPALIPATWSDGWPTFCNNGVVAVDGEFAKPIPLGPAEALFERQKSIVASDDFANDAPRKAYQDEEWTIPAPPDVDESLIGVELVENPGFEAGSPAPWGAQFGATLGLDTTDPAAGSAALRVSNRTLNGSGPNQLLNGKLQHGVTYTVSAKIKYTSGPATVRFNLAADWGAGVQVMTFGTVPAGQWTTVTGQYTIPATANLDNLKFAVETPWANPQPPSSSVEYLIDDVSVVGQPLTNEHPAEDEIAPNGSRLDLAWQWNHAPDNRYWSLTDRDGWLRLTTGKVVTGSYVYPKLANRAELAWFEEARNTLSQRTFGPRQSVETRMDISGIGDGDVAGLAAYNRGFSYVAVKRTGGANTLGVVNRVQPFAVDLDQTTLENFVPGSTVSLGDATEVHVKADLDFASPTGQLWTTFSYSRDGRTWTQLGNRVGPQTLDGSLAHFMGHRVGLFNYATQDTGGHVDFDHYLLSDTLTAQGRPLDPSALDAAIAHAGTLDEDEYPADAWAAMRATLTAAQRARADGFGTQNQIDAPERALSYQLARLGVLRAEAPSLDVSAAAGTRCLGGKVQLVVEVTNGEAVRVTGSVDSAYGTKSFGLLPGVRKPRTFPTGAASAPAGEVTVTAAAKVAGEPIAMTVKAPYKARSC
;
A
#
# COMPACT_ATOMS: atom_id res chain seq x y z
N MET A 1 -17.91 13.69 -53.69
CA MET A 1 -18.08 15.04 -53.14
C MET A 1 -18.77 14.93 -51.81
N HIS A 2 -18.00 14.83 -50.75
CA HIS A 2 -18.52 15.03 -49.39
C HIS A 2 -17.44 15.75 -48.62
N ALA A 3 -17.75 16.95 -48.17
CA ALA A 3 -16.89 17.83 -47.42
C ALA A 3 -16.87 17.34 -45.95
N SER A 4 -15.68 17.08 -45.44
CA SER A 4 -15.47 16.82 -44.00
C SER A 4 -15.43 18.14 -43.25
N VAL A 5 -16.36 18.31 -42.32
CA VAL A 5 -16.35 19.41 -41.35
C VAL A 5 -15.49 18.94 -40.18
N GLY A 6 -14.33 19.52 -40.07
CA GLY A 6 -13.46 19.34 -38.91
C GLY A 6 -13.98 20.07 -37.69
N SER A 7 -14.42 19.33 -36.70
CA SER A 7 -14.77 19.90 -35.39
C SER A 7 -13.49 20.17 -34.59
N ARG A 8 -13.12 21.42 -34.43
CA ARG A 8 -12.14 21.86 -33.41
C ARG A 8 -12.76 21.62 -32.04
N ARG A 9 -12.32 20.59 -31.33
CA ARG A 9 -12.60 20.42 -29.90
C ARG A 9 -11.85 21.52 -29.15
N SER A 10 -12.57 22.49 -28.63
CA SER A 10 -12.05 23.47 -27.67
C SER A 10 -11.70 22.75 -26.38
N ARG A 11 -10.42 22.77 -26.01
CA ARG A 11 -9.94 22.41 -24.67
C ARG A 11 -10.57 23.38 -23.67
N ARG A 12 -11.49 22.92 -22.84
CA ARG A 12 -11.99 23.69 -21.70
C ARG A 12 -11.14 23.30 -20.49
N ILE A 13 -10.33 24.21 -20.02
CA ILE A 13 -9.51 24.14 -18.83
C ILE A 13 -10.41 24.44 -17.63
N CYS A 14 -10.28 23.68 -16.53
CA CYS A 14 -10.84 24.06 -15.23
C CYS A 14 -10.01 25.21 -14.67
N LEU A 15 -10.27 26.43 -15.08
CA LEU A 15 -9.67 27.61 -14.50
C LEU A 15 -10.63 28.24 -13.51
N PHE A 16 -10.21 28.34 -12.24
CA PHE A 16 -10.81 29.26 -11.30
C PHE A 16 -10.35 30.68 -11.62
N LEU A 17 -11.27 31.56 -12.06
CA LEU A 17 -11.02 32.98 -12.07
C LEU A 17 -11.03 33.49 -10.61
N VAL A 18 -9.84 33.65 -10.03
CA VAL A 18 -9.68 34.49 -8.84
C VAL A 18 -9.81 35.93 -9.31
N GLY A 19 -10.85 36.62 -8.85
CA GLY A 19 -11.06 38.02 -9.14
C GLY A 19 -9.91 38.90 -8.61
N MET A 20 -9.15 39.51 -9.49
CA MET A 20 -8.18 40.52 -9.11
C MET A 20 -8.92 41.76 -8.53
N LEU A 21 -8.91 41.94 -7.23
CA LEU A 21 -9.08 43.21 -6.59
C LEU A 21 -7.70 43.86 -6.47
N ALA A 22 -7.49 44.86 -7.28
CA ALA A 22 -6.31 45.73 -7.20
C ALA A 22 -6.34 46.55 -5.91
N GLY A 23 -5.60 46.15 -4.89
CA GLY A 23 -5.29 46.91 -3.70
C GLY A 23 -3.87 47.44 -3.80
N ALA A 24 -3.71 48.74 -3.77
CA ALA A 24 -2.44 49.46 -3.90
C ALA A 24 -1.55 49.28 -2.66
N GLY A 25 -0.36 48.87 -2.92
CA GLY A 25 0.93 49.28 -2.37
C GLY A 25 1.18 49.24 -0.88
N LEU A 26 1.99 48.30 -0.44
CA LEU A 26 3.11 48.57 0.46
C LEU A 26 4.31 47.80 -0.07
N VAL A 27 5.33 48.52 -0.54
CA VAL A 27 6.61 47.93 -0.93
C VAL A 27 7.37 47.63 0.36
N ALA A 28 7.32 46.35 0.79
CA ALA A 28 8.33 45.83 1.70
C ALA A 28 9.53 45.47 0.82
N THR A 29 10.66 46.12 1.03
CA THR A 29 11.94 45.77 0.43
C THR A 29 12.47 44.52 1.13
N GLY A 30 11.89 43.34 0.81
CA GLY A 30 12.49 42.05 1.08
C GLY A 30 13.62 41.83 0.08
N GLY A 31 14.80 41.44 0.56
CA GLY A 31 15.92 41.08 -0.29
C GLY A 31 15.51 40.03 -1.31
N ALA A 32 15.79 40.30 -2.58
CA ALA A 32 15.55 39.39 -3.66
C ALA A 32 16.39 38.13 -3.40
N ALA A 33 15.74 37.00 -3.14
CA ALA A 33 16.39 35.72 -3.27
C ALA A 33 16.91 35.62 -4.69
N HIS A 34 18.24 35.55 -4.82
CA HIS A 34 18.86 35.31 -6.11
C HIS A 34 18.56 33.88 -6.52
N ALA A 35 17.47 33.66 -7.25
CA ALA A 35 17.39 32.47 -8.08
C ALA A 35 18.53 32.58 -9.09
N ASP A 36 19.47 31.65 -9.02
CA ASP A 36 20.54 31.55 -10.01
C ASP A 36 19.89 31.26 -11.38
N PRO A 37 20.05 32.11 -12.41
CA PRO A 37 19.35 31.91 -13.68
C PRO A 37 19.81 30.69 -14.48
N GLY A 38 20.68 29.85 -13.94
CA GLY A 38 21.28 28.70 -14.64
C GLY A 38 20.85 27.30 -14.19
N TRP A 39 20.30 27.16 -12.99
CA TRP A 39 19.92 25.83 -12.46
C TRP A 39 18.41 25.75 -12.20
N SER A 40 17.78 24.74 -12.81
CA SER A 40 16.36 24.40 -12.62
C SER A 40 16.22 22.89 -12.64
N PRO A 41 16.11 22.24 -11.48
CA PRO A 41 16.03 20.79 -11.41
C PRO A 41 14.72 20.27 -11.99
N ARG A 42 14.79 19.08 -12.57
CA ARG A 42 13.63 18.37 -13.06
C ARG A 42 12.77 17.93 -11.87
N PRO A 43 11.43 17.79 -12.01
CA PRO A 43 10.61 17.22 -10.95
C PRO A 43 10.99 15.77 -10.71
N ALA A 44 10.71 15.24 -9.51
CA ALA A 44 10.92 13.85 -9.18
C ALA A 44 10.17 12.90 -10.13
N TYR A 45 10.58 11.62 -10.19
CA TYR A 45 10.03 10.65 -11.15
C TYR A 45 8.53 10.49 -11.08
N THR A 46 7.96 10.55 -9.89
CA THR A 46 6.52 10.35 -9.68
C THR A 46 5.71 11.64 -9.64
N SER A 47 6.34 12.80 -9.52
CA SER A 47 5.65 14.09 -9.41
C SER A 47 5.10 14.58 -10.76
N THR A 48 3.94 15.22 -10.72
CA THR A 48 3.34 15.94 -11.85
C THR A 48 3.31 17.45 -11.63
N ASP A 49 3.99 17.95 -10.62
CA ASP A 49 4.19 19.36 -10.34
C ASP A 49 5.01 20.01 -11.45
N THR A 50 4.42 20.94 -12.18
CA THR A 50 5.06 21.63 -13.31
C THR A 50 6.05 22.70 -12.89
N GLY A 51 6.00 23.14 -11.62
CA GLY A 51 6.84 24.18 -11.04
C GLY A 51 6.38 25.62 -11.32
N ASP A 52 5.25 25.78 -11.96
CA ASP A 52 4.60 27.06 -12.23
C ASP A 52 3.37 27.34 -11.34
N GLY A 53 3.22 26.52 -10.29
CA GLY A 53 2.07 26.56 -9.38
C GLY A 53 0.92 25.68 -9.80
N THR A 54 1.12 24.78 -10.77
CA THR A 54 0.13 23.82 -11.23
C THR A 54 0.62 22.38 -11.13
N TYR A 55 -0.31 21.42 -11.21
CA TYR A 55 -0.05 19.99 -11.31
C TYR A 55 -1.00 19.36 -12.32
N SER A 56 -0.66 18.17 -12.83
CA SER A 56 -1.50 17.42 -13.78
C SER A 56 -2.26 16.29 -13.09
N VAL A 57 -3.38 15.89 -13.68
CA VAL A 57 -4.12 14.67 -13.34
C VAL A 57 -3.77 13.56 -14.34
N PRO A 58 -3.30 12.40 -13.89
CA PRO A 58 -3.16 11.93 -12.51
C PRO A 58 -2.10 12.69 -11.71
N LEU A 59 -2.27 12.71 -10.38
CA LEU A 59 -1.42 13.44 -9.44
C LEU A 59 -0.01 12.86 -9.32
N LEU A 60 0.07 11.54 -9.14
CA LEU A 60 1.31 10.78 -9.14
C LEU A 60 1.31 9.86 -10.36
N ARG A 61 2.50 9.57 -10.88
CA ARG A 61 2.69 8.69 -12.05
C ARG A 61 2.95 7.24 -11.68
N SER A 62 2.59 6.84 -10.48
CA SER A 62 2.89 5.53 -9.89
C SER A 62 1.69 4.97 -9.14
N ASP A 63 1.71 3.67 -8.87
CA ASP A 63 0.63 2.92 -8.24
C ASP A 63 0.46 3.28 -6.76
N VAL A 64 -0.72 3.79 -6.38
CA VAL A 64 -1.13 4.08 -5.00
C VAL A 64 -2.60 3.67 -4.85
N PRO A 65 -2.88 2.37 -4.66
CA PRO A 65 -4.25 1.87 -4.61
C PRO A 65 -4.95 2.17 -3.29
N ASP A 66 -6.29 2.29 -3.36
CA ASP A 66 -7.22 2.34 -2.22
C ASP A 66 -6.87 3.43 -1.19
N ILE A 67 -6.77 4.64 -1.66
CA ILE A 67 -6.22 5.79 -0.94
C ILE A 67 -7.09 6.18 0.25
N SER A 68 -6.46 6.38 1.42
CA SER A 68 -7.03 7.13 2.54
C SER A 68 -6.08 8.27 2.92
N VAL A 69 -6.59 9.50 2.92
CA VAL A 69 -5.83 10.71 3.25
C VAL A 69 -6.37 11.33 4.52
N GLU A 70 -5.47 11.73 5.41
CA GLU A 70 -5.79 12.41 6.66
C GLU A 70 -5.00 13.69 6.80
N ARG A 71 -5.63 14.72 7.35
CA ARG A 71 -5.03 16.01 7.67
C ARG A 71 -4.76 16.12 9.15
N VAL A 72 -3.56 16.53 9.51
CA VAL A 72 -3.23 16.97 10.88
C VAL A 72 -3.20 18.50 10.88
N PRO A 73 -4.11 19.15 11.62
CA PRO A 73 -4.17 20.60 11.65
C PRO A 73 -2.90 21.25 12.22
N ALA A 74 -2.56 22.43 11.72
CA ALA A 74 -1.42 23.23 12.18
C ALA A 74 -1.35 23.44 13.70
N ALA A 75 -2.50 23.50 14.35
CA ALA A 75 -2.58 23.72 15.81
C ALA A 75 -2.29 22.45 16.64
N GLU A 76 -2.25 21.29 16.00
CA GLU A 76 -2.16 19.97 16.64
C GLU A 76 -0.85 19.25 16.36
N ASN A 77 0.10 19.88 15.66
CA ASN A 77 1.40 19.33 15.38
C ASN A 77 2.53 20.32 15.73
N ASP A 78 3.76 19.82 15.78
CA ASP A 78 4.93 20.62 16.18
C ASP A 78 5.50 21.47 15.03
N GLU A 79 5.07 21.24 13.79
CA GLU A 79 5.50 22.00 12.61
C GLU A 79 4.68 23.29 12.42
N GLY A 80 3.49 23.38 13.06
CA GLY A 80 2.63 24.57 13.06
C GLY A 80 2.02 24.90 11.71
N ARG A 81 1.97 23.94 10.83
CA ARG A 81 1.32 23.95 9.52
C ARG A 81 0.48 22.69 9.32
N ASP A 82 -0.46 22.73 8.39
CA ASP A 82 -1.21 21.53 8.04
C ASP A 82 -0.28 20.47 7.45
N LEU A 83 -0.38 19.25 7.97
CA LEU A 83 0.32 18.08 7.46
C LEU A 83 -0.70 17.13 6.86
N TYR A 84 -0.32 16.49 5.76
CA TYR A 84 -1.16 15.51 5.10
C TYR A 84 -0.44 14.18 5.02
N TYR A 85 -1.13 13.14 5.46
CA TYR A 85 -0.65 11.76 5.38
C TYR A 85 -1.59 10.93 4.52
N MET A 86 -1.02 10.04 3.74
CA MET A 86 -1.74 9.13 2.85
C MET A 86 -1.27 7.71 3.07
N ILE A 87 -2.21 6.77 3.10
CA ILE A 87 -1.94 5.33 3.17
C ILE A 87 -2.50 4.64 1.94
N SER A 88 -1.91 3.49 1.57
CA SER A 88 -2.39 2.70 0.44
C SER A 88 -2.27 1.19 0.67
N THR A 89 -2.93 0.42 -0.20
CA THR A 89 -2.88 -1.04 -0.24
C THR A 89 -1.54 -1.56 -0.74
N THR A 90 -1.02 -2.63 -0.12
CA THR A 90 0.20 -3.33 -0.55
C THR A 90 0.05 -4.84 -0.65
N MET A 91 -1.08 -5.38 -0.23
CA MET A 91 -1.39 -6.81 -0.28
C MET A 91 -0.33 -7.69 0.38
N HIS A 92 0.32 -8.55 -0.39
CA HIS A 92 1.33 -9.50 0.06
C HIS A 92 2.75 -8.94 0.18
N LEU A 93 2.96 -7.69 -0.20
CA LEU A 93 4.29 -7.07 -0.15
C LEU A 93 4.69 -6.73 1.28
N SER A 94 5.98 -6.77 1.54
CA SER A 94 6.62 -6.40 2.81
C SER A 94 7.77 -5.41 2.59
N PRO A 95 7.88 -4.32 3.37
CA PRO A 95 6.92 -3.84 4.37
C PRO A 95 5.60 -3.41 3.74
N GLY A 96 4.54 -3.27 4.56
CA GLY A 96 3.20 -3.00 4.06
C GLY A 96 2.51 -1.80 4.68
N ALA A 97 1.44 -1.34 4.00
CA ALA A 97 0.68 -0.16 4.38
C ALA A 97 1.57 1.10 4.48
N PRO A 98 2.16 1.58 3.36
CA PRO A 98 3.05 2.74 3.35
C PRO A 98 2.33 4.00 3.82
N ILE A 99 3.00 4.75 4.67
CA ILE A 99 2.62 6.09 5.06
C ILE A 99 3.40 7.07 4.19
N MET A 100 2.67 7.91 3.49
CA MET A 100 3.24 8.96 2.66
C MET A 100 2.89 10.33 3.25
N LYS A 101 3.82 11.28 3.21
CA LYS A 101 3.65 12.65 3.72
C LYS A 101 3.68 13.66 2.59
N SER A 102 2.90 14.73 2.73
CA SER A 102 2.91 15.89 1.85
C SER A 102 2.61 17.18 2.62
N TYR A 103 3.20 18.28 2.18
CA TYR A 103 2.86 19.62 2.65
C TYR A 103 1.92 20.37 1.68
N ASP A 104 1.84 19.94 0.44
CA ASP A 104 1.11 20.63 -0.62
C ASP A 104 0.05 19.77 -1.31
N LEU A 105 -0.13 18.51 -0.87
CA LEU A 105 -1.02 17.50 -1.46
C LEU A 105 -0.63 17.05 -2.87
N VAL A 106 0.45 17.59 -3.44
CA VAL A 106 0.89 17.30 -4.81
C VAL A 106 2.15 16.45 -4.83
N ASN A 107 3.10 16.80 -3.97
CA ASN A 107 4.36 16.09 -3.85
C ASN A 107 4.36 15.21 -2.61
N TRP A 108 4.73 13.95 -2.77
CA TRP A 108 4.62 12.92 -1.75
C TRP A 108 5.91 12.11 -1.63
N GLU A 109 6.28 11.78 -0.41
CA GLU A 109 7.36 10.83 -0.10
C GLU A 109 6.87 9.77 0.88
N ILE A 110 7.44 8.57 0.83
CA ILE A 110 7.18 7.54 1.84
C ILE A 110 7.99 7.88 3.07
N VAL A 111 7.32 7.98 4.22
CA VAL A 111 7.98 8.32 5.50
C VAL A 111 8.02 7.15 6.46
N ASN A 112 7.09 6.18 6.34
CA ASN A 112 7.02 5.01 7.21
C ASN A 112 6.19 3.90 6.58
N TYR A 113 6.12 2.76 7.26
CA TYR A 113 5.19 1.65 7.01
C TYR A 113 4.51 1.26 8.32
N VAL A 114 3.28 0.74 8.23
CA VAL A 114 2.53 0.32 9.42
C VAL A 114 3.05 -1.01 9.97
N PHE A 115 3.60 -1.86 9.13
CA PHE A 115 4.19 -3.15 9.53
C PHE A 115 5.33 -3.56 8.60
N ASP A 116 6.31 -4.26 9.14
CA ASP A 116 7.49 -4.72 8.40
C ASP A 116 7.21 -5.97 7.57
N ARG A 117 6.40 -6.89 8.10
CA ARG A 117 6.05 -8.16 7.46
C ARG A 117 4.56 -8.37 7.51
N ALA A 118 3.96 -8.78 6.40
CA ALA A 118 2.54 -9.13 6.38
C ALA A 118 2.24 -10.36 7.24
N SER A 119 3.17 -11.30 7.33
CA SER A 119 3.07 -12.50 8.17
C SER A 119 4.39 -13.27 8.19
N ILE A 120 4.56 -14.12 9.18
CA ILE A 120 5.63 -15.12 9.28
C ILE A 120 5.17 -16.51 8.85
N GLY A 121 3.93 -16.66 8.37
CA GLY A 121 3.37 -17.96 7.94
C GLY A 121 3.86 -18.39 6.55
N ASP A 122 3.65 -19.67 6.24
CA ASP A 122 4.11 -20.30 5.00
C ASP A 122 3.65 -19.59 3.73
N SER A 123 2.42 -19.10 3.69
CA SER A 123 1.88 -18.41 2.52
C SER A 123 2.57 -17.08 2.23
N PHE A 124 2.94 -16.32 3.26
CA PHE A 124 3.69 -15.07 3.13
C PHE A 124 5.20 -15.28 3.00
N SER A 125 5.67 -16.48 3.27
CA SER A 125 7.07 -16.88 3.13
C SER A 125 7.31 -17.75 1.88
N LEU A 126 6.32 -17.93 1.03
CA LEU A 126 6.37 -18.79 -0.17
C LEU A 126 6.90 -20.19 0.14
N ARG A 127 6.48 -20.79 1.27
CA ARG A 127 6.89 -22.14 1.70
C ARG A 127 5.80 -23.16 1.49
N ASN A 128 6.18 -24.43 1.47
CA ASN A 128 5.29 -25.60 1.43
C ASN A 128 4.18 -25.52 0.36
N GLY A 129 4.49 -24.96 -0.82
CA GLY A 129 3.52 -24.83 -1.90
C GLY A 129 2.46 -23.75 -1.69
N GLN A 130 2.64 -22.86 -0.71
CA GLN A 130 1.71 -21.79 -0.39
C GLN A 130 2.21 -20.44 -0.88
N ASN A 131 1.27 -19.51 -1.13
CA ASN A 131 1.55 -18.13 -1.48
C ASN A 131 0.39 -17.22 -1.06
N SER A 132 0.64 -15.91 -1.06
CA SER A 132 -0.34 -14.89 -0.67
C SER A 132 -0.59 -13.86 -1.77
N TYR A 133 -0.33 -14.18 -3.01
CA TYR A 133 -0.61 -13.26 -4.12
C TYR A 133 -2.06 -12.75 -4.10
N GLY A 134 -2.23 -11.43 -4.15
CA GLY A 134 -3.53 -10.76 -4.05
C GLY A 134 -4.23 -10.89 -2.70
N GLN A 135 -3.52 -11.30 -1.65
CA GLN A 135 -4.00 -11.42 -0.27
C GLN A 135 -3.20 -10.47 0.65
N GLY A 136 -3.37 -10.58 1.95
CA GLY A 136 -2.69 -9.68 2.90
C GLY A 136 -3.48 -8.39 3.15
N GLN A 137 -2.78 -7.27 3.24
CA GLN A 137 -3.37 -5.98 3.58
C GLN A 137 -4.10 -5.35 2.38
N TRP A 138 -5.39 -5.10 2.55
CA TRP A 138 -6.26 -4.46 1.56
C TRP A 138 -6.55 -3.00 1.96
N ALA A 139 -7.62 -2.41 1.39
CA ALA A 139 -7.97 -1.02 1.64
C ALA A 139 -7.92 -0.64 3.12
N SER A 140 -7.32 0.50 3.40
CA SER A 140 -7.09 1.01 4.76
C SER A 140 -7.84 2.30 5.01
N SER A 141 -8.16 2.56 6.27
CA SER A 141 -8.61 3.84 6.78
C SER A 141 -7.53 4.43 7.67
N LEU A 142 -7.03 5.60 7.32
CA LEU A 142 -6.13 6.40 8.16
C LEU A 142 -6.94 7.50 8.84
N ARG A 143 -6.78 7.67 10.16
CA ARG A 143 -7.41 8.72 10.96
C ARG A 143 -6.46 9.29 12.00
N TYR A 144 -6.59 10.56 12.24
CA TYR A 144 -5.96 11.28 13.34
C TYR A 144 -7.03 11.76 14.31
N HIS A 145 -6.90 11.43 15.59
CA HIS A 145 -7.85 11.80 16.62
C HIS A 145 -7.13 12.05 17.96
N GLU A 146 -7.28 13.26 18.50
CA GLU A 146 -6.74 13.65 19.82
C GLU A 146 -5.24 13.32 20.03
N GLY A 147 -4.41 13.57 19.02
CA GLY A 147 -2.96 13.37 19.11
C GLY A 147 -2.49 11.97 18.72
N THR A 148 -3.38 11.05 18.38
CA THR A 148 -3.05 9.67 18.01
C THR A 148 -3.48 9.38 16.57
N PHE A 149 -2.64 8.67 15.84
CA PHE A 149 -2.94 8.14 14.51
C PHE A 149 -3.47 6.72 14.62
N TYR A 150 -4.47 6.43 13.80
CA TYR A 150 -5.11 5.12 13.72
C TYR A 150 -5.14 4.63 12.29
N VAL A 151 -4.83 3.37 12.10
CA VAL A 151 -4.96 2.68 10.81
C VAL A 151 -5.79 1.42 10.98
N ALA A 152 -6.92 1.35 10.28
CA ALA A 152 -7.74 0.14 10.22
C ALA A 152 -7.67 -0.46 8.82
N PHE A 153 -7.44 -1.75 8.70
CA PHE A 153 -7.53 -2.47 7.44
C PHE A 153 -8.01 -3.91 7.62
N ASN A 154 -8.53 -4.48 6.56
CA ASN A 154 -8.89 -5.89 6.49
C ASN A 154 -7.79 -6.70 5.82
N THR A 155 -7.64 -7.95 6.25
CA THR A 155 -6.78 -8.92 5.60
C THR A 155 -7.60 -10.12 5.13
N ASN A 156 -7.24 -10.69 3.98
CA ASN A 156 -8.01 -11.81 3.44
C ASN A 156 -7.58 -13.19 3.94
N ASN A 157 -6.40 -13.30 4.51
CA ASN A 157 -5.83 -14.56 4.94
C ASN A 157 -4.99 -14.48 6.22
N LEU A 158 -5.13 -13.40 6.99
CA LEU A 158 -4.44 -13.15 8.25
C LEU A 158 -5.39 -12.93 9.42
N GLY A 159 -6.54 -13.60 9.44
CA GLY A 159 -7.47 -13.60 10.59
C GLY A 159 -8.46 -12.42 10.61
N GLY A 160 -8.54 -11.61 9.56
CA GLY A 160 -9.54 -10.55 9.42
C GLY A 160 -9.00 -9.13 9.54
N ALA A 161 -9.72 -8.27 10.25
CA ALA A 161 -9.39 -6.86 10.37
C ALA A 161 -8.49 -6.56 11.59
N TYR A 162 -7.65 -5.57 11.41
CA TYR A 162 -6.72 -5.06 12.42
C TYR A 162 -6.87 -3.55 12.57
N LEU A 163 -6.62 -3.08 13.78
CA LEU A 163 -6.48 -1.67 14.11
C LEU A 163 -5.07 -1.43 14.66
N TYR A 164 -4.38 -0.48 14.09
CA TYR A 164 -3.07 0.00 14.54
C TYR A 164 -3.19 1.41 15.08
N ARG A 165 -2.37 1.77 16.05
CA ARG A 165 -2.28 3.12 16.58
C ARG A 165 -0.84 3.51 16.91
N THR A 166 -0.53 4.80 16.76
CA THR A 166 0.75 5.42 17.16
C THR A 166 0.56 6.90 17.46
N ASP A 167 1.39 7.48 18.31
CA ASP A 167 1.44 8.95 18.52
C ASP A 167 2.42 9.61 17.55
N ASP A 168 3.31 8.83 16.91
CA ASP A 168 4.29 9.30 15.95
C ASP A 168 4.21 8.48 14.67
N ILE A 169 3.57 9.04 13.66
CA ILE A 169 3.30 8.36 12.40
C ILE A 169 4.56 8.21 11.52
N GLU A 170 5.59 9.04 11.75
CA GLU A 170 6.78 9.05 10.92
C GLU A 170 7.89 8.13 11.45
N ASP A 171 8.07 8.07 12.77
CA ASP A 171 9.16 7.32 13.41
C ASP A 171 8.69 6.38 14.54
N GLY A 172 7.41 6.46 14.91
CA GLY A 172 6.87 5.71 16.04
C GLY A 172 6.57 4.25 15.73
N ALA A 173 6.64 3.44 16.78
CA ALA A 173 6.16 2.07 16.75
C ALA A 173 4.62 2.04 16.72
N TRP A 174 4.07 1.04 16.04
CA TRP A 174 2.64 0.83 15.94
C TRP A 174 2.14 -0.23 16.93
N GLU A 175 1.19 0.13 17.76
CA GLU A 175 0.46 -0.83 18.59
C GLU A 175 -0.67 -1.47 17.76
N ARG A 176 -0.78 -2.80 17.77
CA ARG A 176 -1.74 -3.57 16.99
C ARG A 176 -2.84 -4.20 17.83
N THR A 177 -4.08 -4.09 17.36
CA THR A 177 -5.26 -4.79 17.89
C THR A 177 -5.88 -5.66 16.79
N ALA A 178 -6.07 -6.96 17.05
CA ALA A 178 -6.84 -7.84 16.18
C ALA A 178 -8.34 -7.72 16.51
N LEU A 179 -9.19 -7.49 15.51
CA LEU A 179 -10.64 -7.33 15.71
C LEU A 179 -11.41 -8.65 15.62
N GLY A 180 -10.71 -9.78 15.39
CA GLY A 180 -11.26 -11.13 15.45
C GLY A 180 -12.17 -11.56 14.30
N ARG A 181 -12.41 -10.68 13.31
CA ARG A 181 -13.21 -10.98 12.12
C ARG A 181 -12.86 -10.07 10.94
N GLY A 182 -13.28 -10.46 9.73
CA GLY A 182 -13.12 -9.61 8.54
C GLY A 182 -14.07 -8.42 8.54
N LEU A 183 -13.56 -7.25 8.22
CA LEU A 183 -14.30 -6.01 8.00
C LEU A 183 -13.84 -5.46 6.63
N HIS A 184 -14.49 -5.84 5.55
CA HIS A 184 -14.11 -5.51 4.19
C HIS A 184 -14.15 -3.99 3.95
N ASP A 185 -13.07 -3.41 3.42
CA ASP A 185 -12.90 -1.98 3.14
C ASP A 185 -13.31 -1.10 4.34
N PRO A 186 -12.62 -1.21 5.48
CA PRO A 186 -13.02 -0.53 6.70
C PRO A 186 -12.80 0.98 6.60
N SER A 187 -13.70 1.74 7.25
CA SER A 187 -13.54 3.16 7.55
C SER A 187 -13.71 3.39 9.04
N LEU A 188 -12.62 3.68 9.73
CA LEU A 188 -12.66 4.12 11.12
C LEU A 188 -13.23 5.53 11.18
N PHE A 189 -14.11 5.77 12.13
CA PHE A 189 -14.75 7.06 12.34
C PHE A 189 -15.02 7.26 13.83
N PHE A 190 -14.64 8.42 14.33
CA PHE A 190 -15.00 8.87 15.67
C PHE A 190 -16.20 9.81 15.55
N ASP A 191 -17.30 9.48 16.21
CA ASP A 191 -18.49 10.32 16.23
C ASP A 191 -18.21 11.62 17.03
N VAL A 192 -19.14 12.57 16.93
CA VAL A 192 -19.03 13.88 17.62
C VAL A 192 -18.92 13.80 19.13
N ASP A 193 -19.29 12.69 19.74
CA ASP A 193 -19.13 12.40 21.16
C ASP A 193 -17.87 11.54 21.48
N GLY A 194 -17.02 11.27 20.47
CA GLY A 194 -15.83 10.45 20.60
C GLY A 194 -16.07 8.95 20.47
N THR A 195 -17.31 8.49 20.24
CA THR A 195 -17.61 7.06 20.10
C THR A 195 -16.98 6.50 18.82
N PRO A 196 -16.15 5.43 18.90
CA PRO A 196 -15.47 4.87 17.76
C PRO A 196 -16.33 3.85 17.01
N TYR A 197 -16.41 4.01 15.71
CA TYR A 197 -17.08 3.08 14.78
C TYR A 197 -16.14 2.64 13.65
N ILE A 198 -16.31 1.42 13.15
CA ILE A 198 -15.77 0.99 11.86
C ILE A 198 -16.93 0.66 10.94
N PHE A 199 -17.01 1.38 9.82
CA PHE A 199 -17.94 1.11 8.73
C PHE A 199 -17.27 0.20 7.72
N TYR A 200 -18.00 -0.77 7.17
CA TYR A 200 -17.41 -1.78 6.29
C TYR A 200 -18.46 -2.44 5.40
N GLY A 201 -18.03 -3.10 4.34
CA GLY A 201 -18.87 -3.98 3.54
C GLY A 201 -18.85 -3.73 2.04
N SER A 202 -19.44 -4.66 1.29
CA SER A 202 -19.66 -4.61 -0.15
C SER A 202 -21.11 -4.92 -0.48
N GLY A 203 -21.68 -4.20 -1.44
CA GLY A 203 -23.12 -4.24 -1.75
C GLY A 203 -24.01 -3.55 -0.71
N GLY A 204 -23.51 -3.29 0.46
CA GLY A 204 -24.10 -2.55 1.56
C GLY A 204 -23.06 -2.23 2.62
N THR A 205 -23.30 -1.17 3.38
CA THR A 205 -22.44 -0.72 4.45
C THR A 205 -23.02 -1.12 5.79
N SER A 206 -22.25 -1.81 6.59
CA SER A 206 -22.50 -2.15 7.98
C SER A 206 -21.59 -1.34 8.88
N ALA A 207 -21.88 -1.28 10.18
CA ALA A 207 -21.01 -0.68 11.15
C ALA A 207 -20.78 -1.61 12.36
N VAL A 208 -19.63 -1.47 12.99
CA VAL A 208 -19.39 -1.95 14.34
C VAL A 208 -19.01 -0.80 15.23
N ARG A 209 -19.52 -0.79 16.47
CA ARG A 209 -19.03 0.08 17.53
C ARG A 209 -17.91 -0.64 18.28
N LEU A 210 -16.80 0.04 18.46
CA LEU A 210 -15.72 -0.45 19.31
C LEU A 210 -15.92 -0.02 20.76
N ASN A 211 -15.25 -0.70 21.68
CA ASN A 211 -15.13 -0.23 23.05
C ASN A 211 -14.24 1.03 23.12
N ALA A 212 -14.30 1.74 24.25
CA ALA A 212 -13.56 3.00 24.43
C ALA A 212 -12.03 2.85 24.27
N ASP A 213 -11.49 1.68 24.59
CA ASP A 213 -10.06 1.38 24.47
C ASP A 213 -9.66 0.91 23.06
N LEU A 214 -10.62 0.81 22.14
CA LEU A 214 -10.44 0.34 20.75
C LEU A 214 -9.90 -1.10 20.62
N THR A 215 -10.10 -1.91 21.64
CA THR A 215 -9.55 -3.28 21.71
C THR A 215 -10.54 -4.38 21.32
N ALA A 216 -11.84 -4.07 21.24
CA ALA A 216 -12.88 -5.05 20.95
C ALA A 216 -14.10 -4.43 20.29
N ILE A 217 -14.80 -5.24 19.50
CA ILE A 217 -16.13 -4.90 18.97
C ILE A 217 -17.17 -5.15 20.05
N GLU A 218 -17.97 -4.11 20.36
CA GLU A 218 -19.05 -4.20 21.34
C GLU A 218 -20.43 -4.42 20.73
N GLN A 219 -20.67 -3.84 19.54
CA GLN A 219 -21.99 -3.88 18.93
C GLN A 219 -21.92 -3.87 17.42
N ASP A 220 -22.86 -4.61 16.79
CA ASP A 220 -23.04 -4.70 15.36
C ASP A 220 -24.27 -3.92 14.87
N TYR A 221 -24.13 -3.28 13.72
CA TYR A 221 -25.21 -2.58 12.99
C TYR A 221 -25.17 -3.02 11.51
N PRO A 222 -25.76 -4.18 11.18
CA PRO A 222 -25.68 -4.72 9.82
C PRO A 222 -26.51 -3.90 8.84
N ASN A 223 -25.93 -3.57 7.66
CA ASN A 223 -26.64 -2.91 6.56
C ASN A 223 -27.32 -1.59 6.95
N ILE A 224 -26.55 -0.64 7.50
CA ILE A 224 -27.09 0.70 7.81
C ILE A 224 -27.71 1.35 6.57
N PHE A 225 -27.17 1.06 5.39
CA PHE A 225 -27.77 1.24 4.07
C PHE A 225 -27.19 0.19 3.09
N THR A 226 -27.87 0.00 1.95
CA THR A 226 -27.46 -0.95 0.89
C THR A 226 -27.63 -0.34 -0.49
N ALA A 227 -26.98 -0.88 -1.51
CA ALA A 227 -27.20 -0.48 -2.90
C ALA A 227 -28.67 -0.60 -3.34
N ASN A 228 -29.39 -1.59 -2.78
CA ASN A 228 -30.82 -1.80 -3.08
C ASN A 228 -31.71 -0.65 -2.60
N ASP A 229 -31.31 0.10 -1.59
CA ASP A 229 -32.08 1.28 -1.11
C ASP A 229 -32.14 2.39 -2.17
N TYR A 230 -31.22 2.35 -3.12
CA TYR A 230 -31.08 3.32 -4.20
C TYR A 230 -31.32 2.69 -5.58
N ALA A 231 -32.02 1.57 -5.61
CA ALA A 231 -32.31 0.88 -6.87
C ALA A 231 -33.01 1.80 -7.88
N GLY A 232 -32.53 1.81 -9.11
CA GLY A 232 -33.05 2.68 -10.19
C GLY A 232 -32.29 4.01 -10.33
N GLN A 233 -31.41 4.37 -9.43
CA GLN A 233 -30.53 5.52 -9.62
C GLN A 233 -29.43 5.18 -10.65
N PRO A 234 -29.13 6.07 -11.62
CA PRO A 234 -28.21 5.77 -12.73
C PRO A 234 -26.76 5.63 -12.30
N PHE A 235 -26.42 6.07 -11.10
CA PHE A 235 -25.09 6.03 -10.52
C PHE A 235 -24.88 4.86 -9.54
N ILE A 236 -25.85 3.97 -9.39
CA ILE A 236 -25.76 2.78 -8.50
C ILE A 236 -25.70 1.51 -9.36
N GLY A 237 -24.74 0.65 -9.06
CA GLY A 237 -24.60 -0.67 -9.69
C GLY A 237 -23.21 -1.25 -9.59
N GLY A 238 -23.06 -2.56 -9.82
CA GLY A 238 -21.80 -3.26 -9.71
C GLY A 238 -21.22 -3.18 -8.31
N LEU A 239 -20.10 -2.49 -8.15
CA LEU A 239 -19.50 -2.23 -6.83
C LEU A 239 -20.37 -1.25 -6.03
N PHE A 240 -20.32 -1.40 -4.71
CA PHE A 240 -20.87 -0.46 -3.74
C PHE A 240 -20.12 -0.72 -2.42
N GLU A 241 -18.92 -0.16 -2.30
CA GLU A 241 -17.95 -0.46 -1.23
C GLU A 241 -16.95 0.68 -1.04
N GLY A 242 -15.90 0.48 -0.24
CA GLY A 242 -14.85 1.47 -0.02
C GLY A 242 -15.35 2.74 0.65
N ALA A 243 -16.33 2.63 1.55
CA ALA A 243 -16.94 3.78 2.20
C ALA A 243 -15.92 4.52 3.10
N GLN A 244 -15.84 5.86 2.95
CA GLN A 244 -15.11 6.73 3.88
C GLN A 244 -16.12 7.70 4.51
N PHE A 245 -16.12 7.78 5.87
CA PHE A 245 -17.09 8.56 6.63
C PHE A 245 -16.53 9.88 7.12
N TYR A 246 -17.38 10.92 7.08
CA TYR A 246 -17.08 12.29 7.52
C TYR A 246 -18.28 12.91 8.20
N TYR A 247 -18.04 13.84 9.14
CA TYR A 247 -19.06 14.71 9.69
C TYR A 247 -18.77 16.16 9.28
N ILE A 248 -19.69 16.76 8.50
CA ILE A 248 -19.50 18.08 7.91
C ILE A 248 -20.82 18.86 8.04
N ASP A 249 -20.80 20.03 8.67
CA ASP A 249 -21.93 20.94 8.77
C ASP A 249 -23.22 20.29 9.27
N GLY A 250 -23.11 19.40 10.27
CA GLY A 250 -24.26 18.74 10.88
C GLY A 250 -24.83 17.56 10.09
N TYR A 251 -24.08 17.03 9.10
CA TYR A 251 -24.41 15.83 8.36
C TYR A 251 -23.26 14.82 8.40
N TYR A 252 -23.61 13.56 8.47
CA TYR A 252 -22.70 12.45 8.20
C TYR A 252 -22.71 12.15 6.72
N TYR A 253 -21.53 12.04 6.14
CA TYR A 253 -21.30 11.71 4.76
C TYR A 253 -20.57 10.40 4.62
N ALA A 254 -20.98 9.59 3.64
CA ALA A 254 -20.21 8.43 3.19
C ALA A 254 -19.82 8.63 1.72
N VAL A 255 -18.53 8.54 1.43
CA VAL A 255 -17.98 8.54 0.06
C VAL A 255 -17.81 7.09 -0.37
N ILE A 256 -18.41 6.70 -1.48
CA ILE A 256 -18.51 5.29 -1.89
C ILE A 256 -18.14 5.14 -3.37
N ILE A 257 -17.39 4.08 -3.69
CA ILE A 257 -17.20 3.65 -5.08
C ILE A 257 -18.40 2.88 -5.60
N THR A 258 -18.82 3.18 -6.84
CA THR A 258 -19.78 2.37 -7.58
C THR A 258 -19.28 2.07 -8.98
N TRP A 259 -19.83 1.03 -9.61
CA TRP A 259 -19.50 0.66 -10.98
C TRP A 259 -20.74 0.19 -11.74
N PRO A 260 -21.60 1.11 -12.19
CA PRO A 260 -22.79 0.78 -12.96
C PRO A 260 -22.43 0.08 -14.27
N SER A 261 -23.26 -0.91 -14.65
CA SER A 261 -23.04 -1.70 -15.87
C SER A 261 -22.91 -0.83 -17.13
N GLY A 262 -21.88 -1.06 -17.92
CA GLY A 262 -21.59 -0.31 -19.15
C GLY A 262 -21.00 1.09 -18.93
N GLN A 263 -20.65 1.44 -17.69
CA GLN A 263 -20.04 2.71 -17.33
C GLN A 263 -18.66 2.49 -16.68
N GLY A 264 -17.90 3.57 -16.47
CA GLY A 264 -16.70 3.54 -15.63
C GLY A 264 -17.05 3.54 -14.15
N ARG A 265 -16.06 3.32 -13.29
CA ARG A 265 -16.19 3.55 -11.85
C ARG A 265 -16.56 5.00 -11.57
N GLN A 266 -17.27 5.22 -10.48
CA GLN A 266 -17.82 6.51 -10.10
C GLN A 266 -17.74 6.71 -8.59
N VAL A 267 -17.82 7.98 -8.16
CA VAL A 267 -18.01 8.33 -6.75
C VAL A 267 -19.46 8.72 -6.52
N VAL A 268 -20.05 8.06 -5.55
CA VAL A 268 -21.34 8.41 -4.96
C VAL A 268 -21.11 8.89 -3.55
N MET A 269 -21.80 9.95 -3.16
CA MET A 269 -21.87 10.37 -1.77
C MET A 269 -23.26 10.15 -1.21
N LEU A 270 -23.28 9.66 0.01
CA LEU A 270 -24.48 9.54 0.81
C LEU A 270 -24.40 10.52 1.97
N ARG A 271 -25.52 11.11 2.38
CA ARG A 271 -25.57 11.94 3.59
C ARG A 271 -26.80 11.66 4.43
N SER A 272 -26.67 11.80 5.74
CA SER A 272 -27.74 11.71 6.73
C SER A 272 -27.44 12.61 7.93
N ARG A 273 -28.48 12.93 8.71
CA ARG A 273 -28.30 13.49 10.04
C ARG A 273 -28.13 12.43 11.12
N GLU A 274 -28.35 11.17 10.75
CA GLU A 274 -28.30 10.01 11.63
C GLU A 274 -27.17 9.08 11.16
N LEU A 275 -26.13 8.93 11.97
CA LEU A 275 -24.93 8.16 11.64
C LEU A 275 -25.24 6.71 11.26
N LEU A 276 -26.12 6.06 12.02
CA LEU A 276 -26.38 4.62 11.89
C LEU A 276 -27.54 4.26 10.96
N GLY A 277 -27.99 5.22 10.15
CA GLY A 277 -28.98 4.98 9.10
C GLY A 277 -30.29 4.37 9.61
N ARG A 278 -30.49 3.05 9.40
CA ARG A 278 -31.71 2.34 9.81
C ARG A 278 -31.88 2.18 11.32
N TYR A 279 -30.82 2.36 12.10
CA TYR A 279 -30.80 2.12 13.55
C TYR A 279 -31.02 3.40 14.34
N THR A 280 -32.02 4.18 13.95
CA THR A 280 -32.42 5.39 14.69
C THR A 280 -33.33 5.05 15.86
N ALA A 281 -33.40 5.93 16.85
CA ALA A 281 -34.23 5.75 18.04
C ALA A 281 -35.73 5.67 17.72
N GLU A 282 -36.17 6.28 16.61
CA GLU A 282 -37.57 6.29 16.18
C GLU A 282 -37.98 5.07 15.34
N GLY A 283 -37.00 4.23 14.98
CA GLY A 283 -37.17 3.10 14.08
C GLY A 283 -37.59 3.57 12.69
N GLY A 284 -37.08 3.02 11.67
CA GLY A 284 -37.45 3.47 10.32
C GLY A 284 -36.55 2.86 9.23
N GLY A 285 -36.78 3.30 8.01
CA GLY A 285 -35.97 2.93 6.85
C GLY A 285 -34.62 3.64 6.87
N ASN A 286 -33.86 3.45 5.79
CA ASN A 286 -32.63 4.15 5.54
C ASN A 286 -32.83 5.67 5.52
N THR A 287 -32.01 6.40 6.28
CA THR A 287 -32.06 7.86 6.41
C THR A 287 -31.07 8.57 5.47
N TYR A 288 -30.21 7.83 4.78
CA TYR A 288 -29.22 8.39 3.89
C TYR A 288 -29.80 8.74 2.52
N GLU A 289 -29.58 9.98 2.10
CA GLU A 289 -29.80 10.45 0.73
C GLU A 289 -28.57 10.16 -0.11
N ALA A 290 -28.72 9.77 -1.37
CA ALA A 290 -27.60 9.48 -2.26
C ALA A 290 -27.52 10.44 -3.44
N ARG A 291 -26.30 10.82 -3.82
CA ARG A 291 -26.01 11.64 -5.01
C ARG A 291 -24.75 11.18 -5.72
N GLY A 292 -24.80 11.00 -7.05
CA GLY A 292 -23.60 10.84 -7.87
C GLY A 292 -22.84 12.17 -7.95
N VAL A 293 -21.58 12.18 -7.53
CA VAL A 293 -20.77 13.42 -7.43
C VAL A 293 -19.59 13.45 -8.39
N LEU A 294 -19.13 12.28 -8.84
CA LEU A 294 -18.06 12.16 -9.84
C LEU A 294 -18.33 10.96 -10.75
N ASN A 295 -18.50 11.23 -12.06
CA ASN A 295 -18.66 10.22 -13.09
C ASN A 295 -17.78 10.59 -14.30
N SER A 296 -16.48 10.36 -14.17
CA SER A 296 -15.54 10.74 -15.20
C SER A 296 -14.30 9.86 -15.18
N ASN A 297 -13.95 9.28 -16.32
CA ASN A 297 -12.69 8.59 -16.56
C ASN A 297 -12.33 7.48 -15.57
N GLY A 298 -13.32 6.95 -14.83
CA GLY A 298 -13.13 5.87 -13.87
C GLY A 298 -12.45 6.27 -12.55
N PHE A 299 -12.35 7.56 -12.25
CA PHE A 299 -11.90 8.02 -10.93
C PHE A 299 -12.95 7.66 -9.88
N ALA A 300 -12.53 6.92 -8.86
CA ALA A 300 -13.37 6.51 -7.74
C ALA A 300 -12.52 6.02 -6.57
N GLN A 301 -13.18 5.75 -5.45
CA GLN A 301 -12.62 5.34 -4.17
C GLN A 301 -11.46 6.23 -3.68
N GLY A 302 -11.58 6.73 -2.48
CA GLY A 302 -10.61 7.61 -1.87
C GLY A 302 -11.25 8.50 -0.82
N SER A 303 -10.63 9.65 -0.57
CA SER A 303 -10.95 10.52 0.56
C SER A 303 -11.42 11.90 0.11
N LEU A 304 -12.28 12.53 0.94
CA LEU A 304 -12.40 13.97 0.98
C LEU A 304 -11.21 14.55 1.76
N VAL A 305 -10.62 15.60 1.21
CA VAL A 305 -9.44 16.25 1.81
C VAL A 305 -9.81 17.70 2.15
N PRO A 306 -9.87 18.06 3.46
CA PRO A 306 -10.08 19.43 3.89
C PRO A 306 -8.77 20.22 3.84
N ILE A 307 -8.83 21.44 3.35
CA ILE A 307 -7.72 22.39 3.30
C ILE A 307 -8.15 23.68 3.99
N ALA A 308 -7.33 24.20 4.91
CA ALA A 308 -7.63 25.47 5.55
C ALA A 308 -7.60 26.58 4.50
N SER A 309 -8.69 27.34 4.35
CA SER A 309 -8.72 28.47 3.43
C SER A 309 -8.28 29.77 4.09
N GLU A 310 -7.78 30.71 3.30
CA GLU A 310 -7.26 32.01 3.80
C GLU A 310 -8.32 32.87 4.53
N ASP A 311 -9.59 32.65 4.24
CA ASP A 311 -10.71 33.35 4.91
C ASP A 311 -11.18 32.69 6.22
N GLY A 312 -10.48 31.62 6.65
CA GLY A 312 -10.81 30.85 7.86
C GLY A 312 -11.87 29.77 7.65
N GLY A 313 -12.25 29.50 6.40
CA GLY A 313 -13.13 28.40 6.02
C GLY A 313 -12.36 27.11 5.71
N THR A 314 -13.00 26.21 4.98
CA THR A 314 -12.42 24.97 4.49
C THR A 314 -12.66 24.83 2.99
N ASP A 315 -11.59 24.74 2.23
CA ASP A 315 -11.63 24.30 0.85
C ASP A 315 -11.54 22.78 0.80
N TRP A 316 -12.22 22.18 -0.17
CA TRP A 316 -12.32 20.74 -0.25
C TRP A 316 -11.78 20.21 -1.57
N HIS A 317 -11.07 19.11 -1.46
CA HIS A 317 -10.64 18.31 -2.61
C HIS A 317 -11.06 16.84 -2.41
N GLY A 318 -11.11 16.09 -3.49
CA GLY A 318 -11.19 14.63 -3.45
C GLY A 318 -9.85 14.04 -3.90
N MET A 319 -9.30 13.13 -3.12
CA MET A 319 -8.18 12.31 -3.53
C MET A 319 -8.74 10.95 -3.95
N PHE A 320 -8.79 10.69 -5.26
CA PHE A 320 -9.36 9.47 -5.82
C PHE A 320 -8.37 8.81 -6.76
N PHE A 321 -8.44 7.48 -6.91
CA PHE A 321 -7.61 6.80 -7.89
C PHE A 321 -8.41 6.40 -9.14
N ARG A 322 -7.70 6.08 -10.21
CA ARG A 322 -8.24 5.37 -11.37
C ARG A 322 -7.31 4.23 -11.77
N ASP A 323 -7.88 3.18 -12.37
CA ASP A 323 -7.07 2.14 -12.99
C ASP A 323 -6.37 2.70 -14.23
N THR A 324 -5.05 2.60 -14.26
CA THR A 324 -4.19 3.00 -15.37
C THR A 324 -3.26 1.83 -15.70
N PHE A 325 -3.84 0.82 -16.34
CA PHE A 325 -3.13 -0.41 -16.68
C PHE A 325 -1.98 -0.16 -17.67
N PRO A 326 -0.83 -0.80 -17.47
CA PRO A 326 -0.43 -1.71 -16.40
C PRO A 326 0.30 -1.05 -15.22
N ILE A 327 0.37 0.30 -15.17
CA ILE A 327 1.05 1.01 -14.08
C ILE A 327 0.37 0.74 -12.74
N GLY A 328 -0.96 0.62 -12.73
CA GLY A 328 -1.75 0.34 -11.54
C GLY A 328 -2.85 1.36 -11.29
N ARG A 329 -3.15 1.61 -10.01
CA ARG A 329 -4.15 2.57 -9.55
C ARG A 329 -3.48 3.89 -9.23
N ILE A 330 -3.69 4.90 -10.07
CA ILE A 330 -2.99 6.18 -9.99
C ILE A 330 -3.89 7.23 -9.36
N PRO A 331 -3.40 7.96 -8.32
CA PRO A 331 -4.18 8.97 -7.61
C PRO A 331 -4.41 10.23 -8.45
N ALA A 332 -5.50 10.92 -8.14
CA ALA A 332 -5.84 12.24 -8.65
C ALA A 332 -6.36 13.12 -7.52
N LEU A 333 -5.86 14.32 -7.41
CA LEU A 333 -6.38 15.36 -6.54
C LEU A 333 -7.35 16.24 -7.34
N ILE A 334 -8.60 16.33 -6.91
CA ILE A 334 -9.67 16.95 -7.68
C ILE A 334 -10.38 18.00 -6.82
N PRO A 335 -10.41 19.28 -7.20
CA PRO A 335 -11.08 20.32 -6.42
C PRO A 335 -12.59 20.09 -6.37
N ALA A 336 -13.19 20.39 -5.22
CA ALA A 336 -14.62 20.28 -4.96
C ALA A 336 -15.24 21.65 -4.63
N THR A 337 -16.42 21.92 -5.17
CA THR A 337 -17.25 23.07 -4.82
C THR A 337 -18.52 22.58 -4.15
N TRP A 338 -18.86 23.15 -3.00
CA TRP A 338 -20.04 22.77 -2.23
C TRP A 338 -21.25 23.65 -2.60
N SER A 339 -22.39 23.02 -2.84
CA SER A 339 -23.67 23.68 -3.03
C SER A 339 -24.80 22.82 -2.46
N ASP A 340 -25.69 23.43 -1.68
CA ASP A 340 -26.84 22.76 -1.03
C ASP A 340 -26.41 21.56 -0.15
N GLY A 341 -25.21 21.63 0.45
CA GLY A 341 -24.65 20.59 1.28
C GLY A 341 -24.16 19.37 0.50
N TRP A 342 -23.80 19.51 -0.79
CA TRP A 342 -23.20 18.48 -1.62
C TRP A 342 -21.97 19.00 -2.34
N PRO A 343 -20.89 18.24 -2.40
CA PRO A 343 -19.75 18.59 -3.24
C PRO A 343 -20.04 18.29 -4.71
N THR A 344 -19.44 19.09 -5.55
CA THR A 344 -19.35 18.84 -6.99
C THR A 344 -17.87 18.91 -7.36
N PHE A 345 -17.33 17.82 -7.87
CA PHE A 345 -15.92 17.74 -8.25
C PHE A 345 -15.72 18.31 -9.65
N CYS A 346 -14.77 19.25 -9.77
CA CYS A 346 -14.43 19.93 -11.00
C CYS A 346 -15.69 20.45 -11.75
N ASN A 347 -15.77 20.30 -13.07
CA ASN A 347 -16.89 20.73 -13.90
C ASN A 347 -18.08 19.76 -13.82
N ASN A 348 -18.96 19.90 -12.83
CA ASN A 348 -20.14 19.07 -12.65
C ASN A 348 -19.82 17.55 -12.64
N GLY A 349 -18.77 17.14 -11.93
CA GLY A 349 -18.37 15.75 -11.82
C GLY A 349 -17.64 15.21 -13.05
N VAL A 350 -17.05 16.08 -13.87
CA VAL A 350 -16.26 15.69 -15.05
C VAL A 350 -14.83 16.21 -14.92
N VAL A 351 -13.88 15.30 -14.93
CA VAL A 351 -12.44 15.56 -14.85
C VAL A 351 -11.75 15.11 -16.13
N ALA A 352 -10.94 15.97 -16.73
CA ALA A 352 -10.14 15.59 -17.88
C ALA A 352 -8.89 14.81 -17.43
N VAL A 353 -8.59 13.70 -18.09
CA VAL A 353 -7.26 13.09 -18.00
C VAL A 353 -6.25 14.04 -18.65
N ASP A 354 -5.09 14.21 -18.05
CA ASP A 354 -4.10 15.23 -18.40
C ASP A 354 -4.61 16.69 -18.21
N GLY A 355 -5.67 16.87 -17.37
CA GLY A 355 -6.10 18.18 -16.93
C GLY A 355 -5.07 18.82 -16.00
N GLU A 356 -4.88 20.13 -16.13
CA GLU A 356 -4.01 20.93 -15.25
C GLU A 356 -4.86 21.66 -14.19
N PHE A 357 -4.38 21.68 -12.96
CA PHE A 357 -5.00 22.32 -11.80
C PHE A 357 -4.00 23.17 -11.05
N ALA A 358 -4.47 24.27 -10.46
CA ALA A 358 -3.66 25.04 -9.53
C ALA A 358 -3.39 24.20 -8.26
N LYS A 359 -2.18 24.32 -7.72
CA LYS A 359 -1.82 23.71 -6.42
C LYS A 359 -2.69 24.34 -5.34
N PRO A 360 -3.31 23.52 -4.48
CA PRO A 360 -4.23 24.05 -3.46
C PRO A 360 -3.51 24.76 -2.32
N ILE A 361 -2.26 24.41 -2.06
CA ILE A 361 -1.45 24.97 -0.97
C ILE A 361 -0.20 25.58 -1.58
N PRO A 362 -0.07 26.92 -1.58
CA PRO A 362 1.11 27.60 -2.04
C PRO A 362 2.24 27.44 -1.03
N LEU A 363 3.44 27.14 -1.53
CA LEU A 363 4.68 27.08 -0.76
C LEU A 363 5.61 28.21 -1.15
N GLY A 364 6.55 28.54 -0.27
CA GLY A 364 7.66 29.45 -0.61
C GLY A 364 8.50 28.89 -1.77
N PRO A 365 9.19 29.74 -2.56
CA PRO A 365 9.90 29.28 -3.75
C PRO A 365 10.95 28.19 -3.52
N ALA A 366 11.73 28.28 -2.44
CA ALA A 366 12.73 27.29 -2.10
C ALA A 366 12.09 25.97 -1.64
N GLU A 367 11.06 26.07 -0.81
CA GLU A 367 10.31 24.92 -0.33
C GLU A 367 9.58 24.21 -1.49
N ALA A 368 8.89 24.95 -2.36
CA ALA A 368 8.25 24.39 -3.54
C ALA A 368 9.24 23.64 -4.45
N LEU A 369 10.47 24.15 -4.55
CA LEU A 369 11.52 23.47 -5.31
C LEU A 369 11.95 22.16 -4.64
N PHE A 370 12.07 22.16 -3.32
CA PHE A 370 12.44 20.97 -2.55
C PHE A 370 11.33 19.91 -2.59
N GLU A 371 10.08 20.30 -2.36
CA GLU A 371 8.95 19.37 -2.41
C GLU A 371 8.86 18.66 -3.78
N ARG A 372 9.15 19.35 -4.88
CA ARG A 372 9.20 18.76 -6.23
C ARG A 372 10.29 17.68 -6.41
N GLN A 373 11.26 17.58 -5.52
CA GLN A 373 12.29 16.53 -5.57
C GLN A 373 11.88 15.26 -4.82
N LYS A 374 10.77 15.29 -4.07
CA LYS A 374 10.27 14.14 -3.33
C LYS A 374 9.62 13.11 -4.26
N SER A 375 9.85 11.83 -3.98
CA SER A 375 9.39 10.72 -4.81
C SER A 375 9.09 9.49 -3.97
N ILE A 376 8.20 8.64 -4.45
CA ILE A 376 7.92 7.32 -3.87
C ILE A 376 8.70 6.18 -4.55
N VAL A 377 9.60 6.53 -5.45
CA VAL A 377 10.60 5.63 -6.06
C VAL A 377 11.95 6.33 -6.11
N ALA A 378 13.05 5.59 -6.01
CA ALA A 378 14.39 6.15 -5.95
C ALA A 378 15.41 5.27 -6.69
N SER A 379 16.47 5.92 -7.23
CA SER A 379 17.71 5.20 -7.54
C SER A 379 18.43 4.87 -6.23
N ASP A 380 19.14 3.74 -6.19
CA ASP A 380 19.83 3.24 -5.01
C ASP A 380 21.21 2.69 -5.40
N ASP A 381 22.22 2.99 -4.63
CA ASP A 381 23.59 2.46 -4.77
C ASP A 381 23.93 1.42 -3.71
N PHE A 382 22.94 1.01 -2.93
CA PHE A 382 23.03 0.00 -1.87
C PHE A 382 24.09 0.28 -0.81
N ALA A 383 24.31 1.54 -0.48
CA ALA A 383 25.35 1.98 0.47
C ALA A 383 25.07 1.60 1.95
N ASN A 384 23.94 1.04 2.29
CA ASN A 384 23.51 0.71 3.67
C ASN A 384 23.49 1.91 4.63
N ASP A 385 23.23 3.11 4.13
CA ASP A 385 23.19 4.37 4.86
C ASP A 385 21.78 4.97 4.97
N ALA A 386 20.76 4.24 4.55
CA ALA A 386 19.38 4.68 4.66
C ALA A 386 19.06 5.12 6.09
N PRO A 387 18.48 6.32 6.28
CA PRO A 387 18.26 6.90 7.60
C PRO A 387 17.22 6.10 8.41
N ARG A 388 16.35 5.37 7.73
CA ARG A 388 15.30 4.54 8.33
C ARG A 388 15.55 3.08 8.04
N LYS A 389 15.23 2.26 9.02
CA LYS A 389 15.18 0.83 8.85
C LYS A 389 13.83 0.47 8.22
N ALA A 390 13.75 0.37 6.92
CA ALA A 390 12.69 -0.41 6.36
C ALA A 390 13.01 -1.87 6.71
N TYR A 391 12.11 -2.53 7.50
CA TYR A 391 12.11 -3.97 7.46
C TYR A 391 12.78 -4.76 8.61
N GLN A 392 13.33 -4.19 9.66
CA GLN A 392 14.11 -4.98 10.61
C GLN A 392 13.70 -4.94 12.08
N ASP A 393 12.80 -4.04 12.48
CA ASP A 393 12.57 -3.81 13.91
C ASP A 393 11.21 -4.26 14.42
N GLU A 394 10.21 -4.43 13.56
CA GLU A 394 8.89 -4.86 13.98
C GLU A 394 8.38 -6.02 13.15
N GLU A 395 7.80 -6.95 13.84
CA GLU A 395 7.27 -8.16 13.28
C GLU A 395 5.76 -8.21 13.51
N TRP A 396 5.03 -8.49 12.45
CA TRP A 396 3.66 -8.86 12.60
C TRP A 396 3.61 -10.28 13.16
N THR A 397 3.55 -10.41 14.46
CA THR A 397 3.34 -11.73 15.06
C THR A 397 1.93 -12.19 14.72
N ILE A 398 1.82 -13.29 14.00
CA ILE A 398 0.58 -14.03 13.95
C ILE A 398 0.21 -14.37 15.40
N PRO A 399 -1.04 -14.21 15.84
CA PRO A 399 -1.48 -14.76 17.10
C PRO A 399 -1.02 -16.22 17.16
N ALA A 400 -0.48 -16.66 18.28
CA ALA A 400 -0.14 -18.05 18.48
C ALA A 400 -1.30 -18.90 17.95
N PRO A 401 -1.02 -19.98 17.19
CA PRO A 401 -2.08 -20.87 16.77
C PRO A 401 -2.91 -21.20 18.00
N PRO A 402 -4.25 -21.27 17.89
CA PRO A 402 -5.08 -21.68 19.00
C PRO A 402 -4.56 -23.02 19.50
N ASP A 403 -4.63 -23.28 20.80
CA ASP A 403 -4.33 -24.58 21.36
C ASP A 403 -5.13 -25.63 20.58
N VAL A 404 -4.43 -26.47 19.83
CA VAL A 404 -5.03 -27.47 18.97
C VAL A 404 -4.93 -28.80 19.68
N ASP A 405 -6.06 -29.51 19.76
CA ASP A 405 -6.06 -30.91 20.19
C ASP A 405 -5.47 -31.77 19.06
N GLU A 406 -4.19 -32.10 19.19
CA GLU A 406 -3.47 -32.91 18.21
C GLU A 406 -4.08 -34.30 18.02
N SER A 407 -4.87 -34.80 19.00
CA SER A 407 -5.53 -36.10 18.86
C SER A 407 -6.63 -36.14 17.78
N LEU A 408 -7.08 -34.93 17.35
CA LEU A 408 -8.03 -34.75 16.26
C LEU A 408 -7.37 -34.48 14.91
N ILE A 409 -6.04 -34.41 14.85
CA ILE A 409 -5.28 -34.19 13.62
C ILE A 409 -4.92 -35.55 12.98
N GLY A 410 -5.04 -35.63 11.66
CA GLY A 410 -4.71 -36.83 10.90
C GLY A 410 -5.69 -38.00 11.07
N VAL A 411 -6.79 -37.79 11.79
CA VAL A 411 -7.84 -38.80 12.00
C VAL A 411 -9.10 -38.46 11.22
N GLU A 412 -9.86 -39.49 10.85
CA GLU A 412 -11.16 -39.31 10.20
C GLU A 412 -12.19 -38.82 11.22
N LEU A 413 -12.78 -37.66 10.99
CA LEU A 413 -13.75 -37.04 11.90
C LEU A 413 -15.21 -37.34 11.55
N VAL A 414 -15.45 -37.80 10.33
CA VAL A 414 -16.79 -38.29 9.90
C VAL A 414 -17.04 -39.66 10.40
N GLU A 415 -18.22 -39.87 11.00
CA GLU A 415 -18.68 -41.20 11.41
C GLU A 415 -19.42 -41.86 10.25
N ASN A 416 -19.22 -43.18 10.12
CA ASN A 416 -19.81 -43.98 9.03
C ASN A 416 -19.52 -43.38 7.62
N PRO A 417 -18.26 -43.14 7.28
CA PRO A 417 -17.86 -42.41 6.06
C PRO A 417 -18.15 -43.20 4.77
N GLY A 418 -18.11 -44.52 4.82
CA GLY A 418 -18.41 -45.44 3.71
C GLY A 418 -19.77 -46.14 3.83
N PHE A 419 -20.62 -45.78 4.80
CA PHE A 419 -21.98 -46.28 4.99
C PHE A 419 -22.10 -47.78 5.24
N GLU A 420 -21.04 -48.43 5.70
CA GLU A 420 -20.95 -49.87 5.95
C GLU A 420 -21.64 -50.34 7.25
N ALA A 421 -22.14 -49.41 8.07
CA ALA A 421 -22.80 -49.73 9.35
C ALA A 421 -24.23 -50.31 9.21
N GLY A 422 -24.71 -50.56 7.99
CA GLY A 422 -26.04 -51.09 7.73
C GLY A 422 -27.19 -50.11 7.95
N SER A 423 -26.87 -48.82 8.20
CA SER A 423 -27.82 -47.71 8.28
C SER A 423 -27.14 -46.39 7.86
N PRO A 424 -27.89 -45.37 7.45
CA PRO A 424 -27.32 -44.02 7.20
C PRO A 424 -26.80 -43.31 8.45
N ALA A 425 -27.21 -43.71 9.65
CA ALA A 425 -26.84 -43.01 10.88
C ALA A 425 -25.31 -43.02 11.10
N PRO A 426 -24.76 -41.90 11.61
CA PRO A 426 -25.44 -40.73 12.18
C PRO A 426 -25.76 -39.60 11.17
N TRP A 427 -25.72 -39.86 9.88
CA TRP A 427 -26.07 -38.89 8.86
C TRP A 427 -27.56 -38.51 8.93
N GLY A 428 -27.85 -37.21 9.00
CA GLY A 428 -29.19 -36.65 8.95
C GLY A 428 -29.53 -36.09 7.56
N ALA A 429 -30.82 -36.01 7.29
CA ALA A 429 -31.29 -35.35 6.07
C ALA A 429 -31.61 -33.89 6.34
N GLN A 430 -31.25 -33.02 5.42
CA GLN A 430 -31.65 -31.61 5.48
C GLN A 430 -32.52 -31.20 4.30
N PHE A 431 -33.37 -30.17 4.53
CA PHE A 431 -34.24 -29.57 3.53
C PHE A 431 -35.10 -30.62 2.78
N GLY A 432 -35.67 -31.57 3.50
CA GLY A 432 -36.62 -32.54 2.98
C GLY A 432 -36.05 -33.69 2.13
N ALA A 433 -34.74 -33.82 2.06
CA ALA A 433 -34.15 -34.99 1.41
C ALA A 433 -34.49 -36.30 2.15
N THR A 434 -34.45 -37.41 1.44
CA THR A 434 -34.56 -38.76 2.01
C THR A 434 -33.22 -39.47 1.86
N LEU A 435 -32.76 -40.09 2.94
CA LEU A 435 -31.54 -40.88 2.96
C LEU A 435 -31.84 -42.35 3.06
N GLY A 436 -31.17 -43.17 2.27
CA GLY A 436 -31.27 -44.62 2.28
C GLY A 436 -29.93 -45.24 1.87
N LEU A 437 -29.75 -46.54 2.16
CA LEU A 437 -28.59 -47.28 1.67
C LEU A 437 -28.84 -47.82 0.25
N ASP A 438 -27.82 -47.72 -0.58
CA ASP A 438 -27.76 -48.38 -1.88
C ASP A 438 -26.65 -49.43 -1.85
N THR A 439 -27.02 -50.68 -2.04
CA THR A 439 -26.09 -51.81 -2.06
C THR A 439 -25.83 -52.31 -3.49
N THR A 440 -26.38 -51.62 -4.48
CA THR A 440 -26.30 -52.09 -5.88
C THR A 440 -25.15 -51.44 -6.63
N ASP A 441 -24.71 -50.27 -6.19
CA ASP A 441 -23.70 -49.48 -6.94
C ASP A 441 -22.85 -48.63 -5.96
N PRO A 442 -22.16 -49.24 -4.96
CA PRO A 442 -21.24 -48.53 -4.09
C PRO A 442 -19.95 -48.16 -4.82
N ALA A 443 -19.26 -47.08 -4.40
CA ALA A 443 -17.92 -46.70 -4.90
C ALA A 443 -16.84 -47.57 -4.25
N ALA A 444 -17.08 -48.01 -3.02
CA ALA A 444 -16.24 -48.93 -2.27
C ALA A 444 -17.10 -49.75 -1.31
N GLY A 445 -16.56 -50.82 -0.75
CA GLY A 445 -17.29 -51.64 0.22
C GLY A 445 -18.57 -52.27 -0.29
N SER A 446 -19.65 -52.26 0.52
CA SER A 446 -20.89 -52.94 0.25
C SER A 446 -22.10 -52.01 0.14
N ALA A 447 -21.98 -50.76 0.50
CA ALA A 447 -23.08 -49.78 0.49
C ALA A 447 -22.60 -48.34 0.23
N ALA A 448 -23.45 -47.58 -0.39
CA ALA A 448 -23.32 -46.12 -0.53
C ALA A 448 -24.58 -45.42 0.03
N LEU A 449 -24.53 -44.15 0.35
CA LEU A 449 -25.72 -43.40 0.76
C LEU A 449 -26.44 -42.87 -0.47
N ARG A 450 -27.70 -43.24 -0.64
CA ARG A 450 -28.63 -42.69 -1.62
C ARG A 450 -29.30 -41.45 -1.05
N VAL A 451 -29.25 -40.36 -1.78
CA VAL A 451 -29.93 -39.11 -1.49
C VAL A 451 -31.05 -38.87 -2.52
N SER A 452 -32.30 -38.91 -2.08
CA SER A 452 -33.50 -38.83 -2.93
C SER A 452 -34.50 -37.81 -2.41
N ASN A 453 -35.59 -37.61 -3.14
CA ASN A 453 -36.66 -36.64 -2.80
C ASN A 453 -36.15 -35.19 -2.60
N ARG A 454 -35.16 -34.81 -3.33
CA ARG A 454 -34.58 -33.46 -3.25
C ARG A 454 -35.51 -32.45 -3.94
N THR A 455 -35.75 -31.32 -3.30
CA THR A 455 -36.59 -30.22 -3.82
C THR A 455 -35.86 -28.86 -3.85
N LEU A 456 -34.74 -28.75 -3.13
CA LEU A 456 -33.93 -27.57 -3.04
C LEU A 456 -32.45 -27.93 -3.27
N ASN A 457 -31.65 -26.93 -3.66
CA ASN A 457 -30.23 -27.14 -3.84
C ASN A 457 -29.52 -27.63 -2.58
N GLY A 458 -29.90 -27.09 -1.42
CA GLY A 458 -29.41 -27.54 -0.11
C GLY A 458 -29.98 -28.85 0.39
N SER A 459 -30.97 -29.50 -0.30
CA SER A 459 -31.47 -30.81 0.10
C SER A 459 -30.35 -31.84 -0.02
N GLY A 460 -29.99 -32.47 1.07
CA GLY A 460 -28.86 -33.40 1.08
C GLY A 460 -28.61 -34.03 2.44
N PRO A 461 -27.52 -34.80 2.56
CA PRO A 461 -27.09 -35.37 3.83
C PRO A 461 -26.25 -34.35 4.59
N ASN A 462 -26.31 -34.41 5.91
CA ASN A 462 -25.44 -33.70 6.81
C ASN A 462 -25.02 -34.55 8.00
N GLN A 463 -23.90 -34.18 8.62
CA GLN A 463 -23.46 -34.72 9.89
C GLN A 463 -22.99 -33.60 10.80
N LEU A 464 -23.37 -33.67 12.09
CA LEU A 464 -22.86 -32.76 13.11
C LEU A 464 -21.43 -33.14 13.47
N LEU A 465 -20.52 -32.17 13.37
CA LEU A 465 -19.11 -32.30 13.75
C LEU A 465 -18.76 -31.42 14.95
N ASN A 466 -19.72 -31.16 15.83
CA ASN A 466 -19.55 -30.36 17.03
C ASN A 466 -18.34 -30.81 17.87
N GLY A 467 -17.45 -29.92 18.20
CA GLY A 467 -16.25 -30.18 19.00
C GLY A 467 -15.20 -31.06 18.29
N LYS A 468 -15.40 -31.45 17.02
CA LYS A 468 -14.43 -32.25 16.24
C LYS A 468 -13.53 -31.37 15.34
N LEU A 469 -14.02 -30.23 14.91
CA LEU A 469 -13.24 -29.27 14.14
C LEU A 469 -12.66 -28.19 15.06
N GLN A 470 -11.56 -27.57 14.64
CA GLN A 470 -10.80 -26.60 15.44
C GLN A 470 -10.51 -25.35 14.63
N HIS A 471 -10.53 -24.19 15.29
CA HIS A 471 -10.18 -22.91 14.66
C HIS A 471 -8.74 -22.92 14.15
N GLY A 472 -8.50 -22.35 12.98
CA GLY A 472 -7.18 -22.24 12.40
C GLY A 472 -6.63 -23.53 11.80
N VAL A 473 -7.27 -24.68 12.03
CA VAL A 473 -6.88 -25.96 11.43
C VAL A 473 -7.41 -26.05 10.00
N THR A 474 -6.56 -26.49 9.08
CA THR A 474 -6.91 -26.80 7.70
C THR A 474 -7.37 -28.25 7.62
N TYR A 475 -8.55 -28.48 7.07
CA TYR A 475 -9.10 -29.82 6.85
C TYR A 475 -9.08 -30.16 5.38
N THR A 476 -8.58 -31.36 5.06
CA THR A 476 -8.84 -31.99 3.76
C THR A 476 -10.22 -32.62 3.84
N VAL A 477 -11.09 -32.18 2.95
CA VAL A 477 -12.46 -32.70 2.83
C VAL A 477 -12.63 -33.40 1.49
N SER A 478 -13.26 -34.56 1.48
CA SER A 478 -13.53 -35.27 0.24
C SER A 478 -14.81 -36.11 0.32
N ALA A 479 -15.40 -36.42 -0.84
CA ALA A 479 -16.49 -37.37 -0.99
C ALA A 479 -16.47 -37.93 -2.41
N LYS A 480 -16.77 -39.21 -2.58
CA LYS A 480 -17.11 -39.79 -3.88
C LYS A 480 -18.61 -39.56 -4.13
N ILE A 481 -18.94 -39.01 -5.30
CA ILE A 481 -20.31 -38.66 -5.67
C ILE A 481 -20.64 -39.21 -7.05
N LYS A 482 -21.85 -39.76 -7.21
CA LYS A 482 -22.40 -40.26 -8.47
C LYS A 482 -23.88 -39.94 -8.57
N TYR A 483 -24.33 -39.55 -9.77
CA TYR A 483 -25.75 -39.43 -10.08
C TYR A 483 -26.00 -40.01 -11.47
N THR A 484 -27.24 -40.50 -11.75
CA THR A 484 -27.52 -41.25 -12.98
C THR A 484 -28.48 -40.55 -13.93
N SER A 485 -29.23 -39.56 -13.46
CA SER A 485 -30.21 -38.84 -14.27
C SER A 485 -30.22 -37.36 -13.96
N GLY A 486 -30.31 -36.53 -15.00
CA GLY A 486 -30.27 -35.09 -14.88
C GLY A 486 -29.39 -34.43 -15.94
N PRO A 487 -28.85 -33.25 -15.71
CA PRO A 487 -27.87 -32.59 -16.59
C PRO A 487 -26.65 -33.43 -16.87
N ALA A 488 -25.91 -33.19 -17.95
CA ALA A 488 -24.70 -33.91 -18.29
C ALA A 488 -23.62 -33.84 -17.20
N THR A 489 -23.56 -32.69 -16.52
CA THR A 489 -22.70 -32.46 -15.36
C THR A 489 -23.47 -31.70 -14.27
N VAL A 490 -23.15 -31.99 -13.01
CA VAL A 490 -23.67 -31.30 -11.83
C VAL A 490 -22.51 -30.92 -10.93
N ARG A 491 -22.49 -29.66 -10.50
CA ARG A 491 -21.56 -29.22 -9.45
C ARG A 491 -22.10 -29.66 -8.08
N PHE A 492 -21.27 -30.26 -7.26
CA PHE A 492 -21.53 -30.52 -5.86
C PHE A 492 -20.60 -29.74 -4.98
N ASN A 493 -21.11 -29.23 -3.86
CA ASN A 493 -20.36 -28.58 -2.80
C ASN A 493 -20.22 -29.53 -1.62
N LEU A 494 -19.04 -29.61 -1.04
CA LEU A 494 -18.83 -30.07 0.33
C LEU A 494 -18.80 -28.80 1.19
N ALA A 495 -19.72 -28.69 2.12
CA ALA A 495 -19.99 -27.42 2.78
C ALA A 495 -20.09 -27.60 4.31
N ALA A 496 -19.80 -26.52 5.03
CA ALA A 496 -20.04 -26.38 6.46
C ALA A 496 -21.10 -25.33 6.74
N ASP A 497 -21.91 -25.52 7.77
CA ASP A 497 -22.86 -24.55 8.29
C ASP A 497 -22.79 -24.52 9.82
N TRP A 498 -22.45 -23.35 10.37
CA TRP A 498 -22.41 -23.11 11.81
C TRP A 498 -23.36 -21.99 12.26
N GLY A 499 -24.44 -21.77 11.48
CA GLY A 499 -25.44 -20.76 11.78
C GLY A 499 -25.20 -19.39 11.16
N ALA A 500 -24.03 -19.16 10.57
CA ALA A 500 -23.70 -17.93 9.81
C ALA A 500 -24.00 -18.07 8.29
N GLY A 501 -24.73 -19.10 7.90
CA GLY A 501 -24.95 -19.50 6.51
C GLY A 501 -23.96 -20.56 6.03
N VAL A 502 -24.28 -21.15 4.88
CA VAL A 502 -23.49 -22.25 4.31
C VAL A 502 -22.15 -21.73 3.77
N GLN A 503 -21.08 -22.34 4.25
CA GLN A 503 -19.72 -22.09 3.79
C GLN A 503 -19.27 -23.24 2.90
N VAL A 504 -18.94 -22.94 1.65
CA VAL A 504 -18.44 -23.96 0.71
C VAL A 504 -16.98 -24.26 1.02
N MET A 505 -16.70 -25.41 1.58
CA MET A 505 -15.34 -25.86 1.90
C MET A 505 -14.58 -26.26 0.63
N THR A 506 -15.24 -26.97 -0.27
CA THR A 506 -14.74 -27.30 -1.62
C THR A 506 -15.89 -27.68 -2.54
N PHE A 507 -15.62 -27.78 -3.83
CA PHE A 507 -16.61 -28.20 -4.80
C PHE A 507 -15.98 -28.98 -5.96
N GLY A 508 -16.80 -29.74 -6.67
CA GLY A 508 -16.38 -30.43 -7.88
C GLY A 508 -17.53 -30.63 -8.86
N THR A 509 -17.21 -30.78 -10.12
CA THR A 509 -18.17 -31.07 -11.18
C THR A 509 -18.18 -32.57 -11.44
N VAL A 510 -19.34 -33.20 -11.25
CA VAL A 510 -19.56 -34.66 -11.41
C VAL A 510 -20.26 -34.90 -12.74
N PRO A 511 -19.74 -35.75 -13.63
CA PRO A 511 -20.43 -36.21 -14.83
C PRO A 511 -21.51 -37.22 -14.49
N ALA A 512 -22.61 -37.25 -15.24
CA ALA A 512 -23.67 -38.23 -15.06
C ALA A 512 -23.15 -39.68 -15.24
N GLY A 513 -23.53 -40.55 -14.36
CA GLY A 513 -23.23 -41.99 -14.42
C GLY A 513 -21.83 -42.37 -13.95
N GLN A 514 -21.01 -41.48 -13.50
CA GLN A 514 -19.61 -41.72 -13.07
C GLN A 514 -19.40 -41.38 -11.60
N TRP A 515 -18.74 -42.31 -10.87
CA TRP A 515 -18.19 -41.99 -9.56
C TRP A 515 -17.06 -40.97 -9.72
N THR A 516 -17.17 -39.84 -9.02
CA THR A 516 -16.18 -38.75 -9.08
C THR A 516 -15.83 -38.34 -7.66
N THR A 517 -14.54 -38.25 -7.38
CA THR A 517 -14.06 -37.72 -6.10
C THR A 517 -14.08 -36.19 -6.17
N VAL A 518 -14.80 -35.57 -5.24
CA VAL A 518 -14.77 -34.14 -4.96
C VAL A 518 -13.89 -33.96 -3.74
N THR A 519 -12.82 -33.21 -3.82
CA THR A 519 -11.85 -33.00 -2.73
C THR A 519 -11.30 -31.59 -2.73
N GLY A 520 -10.85 -31.13 -1.56
CA GLY A 520 -10.18 -29.85 -1.37
C GLY A 520 -9.80 -29.59 0.08
N GLN A 521 -9.27 -28.44 0.34
CA GLN A 521 -8.85 -28.03 1.68
C GLN A 521 -9.62 -26.79 2.12
N TYR A 522 -9.90 -26.70 3.42
CA TYR A 522 -10.59 -25.56 4.03
C TYR A 522 -10.09 -25.33 5.46
N THR A 523 -9.68 -24.09 5.74
CA THR A 523 -9.28 -23.69 7.11
C THR A 523 -10.49 -23.14 7.86
N ILE A 524 -10.75 -23.68 9.04
CA ILE A 524 -11.87 -23.22 9.88
C ILE A 524 -11.54 -21.82 10.45
N PRO A 525 -12.32 -20.79 10.10
CA PRO A 525 -12.07 -19.45 10.61
C PRO A 525 -12.36 -19.34 12.11
N ALA A 526 -11.69 -18.41 12.78
CA ALA A 526 -11.90 -18.12 14.21
C ALA A 526 -13.35 -17.73 14.56
N THR A 527 -14.12 -17.31 13.56
CA THR A 527 -15.54 -16.93 13.73
C THR A 527 -16.54 -18.08 13.63
N ALA A 528 -16.06 -19.29 13.32
CA ALA A 528 -16.93 -20.45 13.22
C ALA A 528 -17.48 -20.86 14.60
N ASN A 529 -18.78 -21.12 14.69
CA ASN A 529 -19.38 -21.69 15.89
C ASN A 529 -19.19 -23.23 15.87
N LEU A 530 -18.17 -23.70 16.57
CA LEU A 530 -17.80 -25.13 16.61
C LEU A 530 -18.78 -25.98 17.39
N ASP A 531 -19.63 -25.41 18.24
CA ASP A 531 -20.67 -26.13 19.01
C ASP A 531 -21.94 -26.38 18.20
N ASN A 532 -22.02 -25.80 17.00
CA ASN A 532 -23.15 -25.96 16.08
C ASN A 532 -22.66 -26.06 14.63
N LEU A 533 -21.73 -26.95 14.36
CA LEU A 533 -21.15 -27.10 13.03
C LEU A 533 -21.68 -28.37 12.34
N LYS A 534 -22.31 -28.19 11.17
CA LYS A 534 -22.75 -29.25 10.28
C LYS A 534 -21.86 -29.32 9.05
N PHE A 535 -21.40 -30.51 8.73
CA PHE A 535 -20.85 -30.83 7.42
C PHE A 535 -21.97 -31.36 6.52
N ALA A 536 -22.05 -30.88 5.28
CA ALA A 536 -23.11 -31.23 4.35
C ALA A 536 -22.60 -31.42 2.92
N VAL A 537 -23.33 -32.24 2.14
CA VAL A 537 -23.13 -32.40 0.70
C VAL A 537 -24.36 -31.86 -0.03
N GLU A 538 -24.18 -30.87 -0.86
CA GLU A 538 -25.29 -30.19 -1.53
C GLU A 538 -24.93 -29.74 -2.95
N THR A 539 -25.89 -29.18 -3.69
CA THR A 539 -25.64 -28.49 -4.94
C THR A 539 -25.71 -26.97 -4.74
N PRO A 540 -25.02 -26.16 -5.59
CA PRO A 540 -24.96 -24.71 -5.40
C PRO A 540 -26.33 -24.03 -5.30
N TRP A 541 -26.47 -23.12 -4.36
CA TRP A 541 -27.68 -22.33 -4.19
C TRP A 541 -27.90 -21.40 -5.39
N ALA A 542 -29.14 -21.35 -5.86
CA ALA A 542 -29.57 -20.44 -6.91
C ALA A 542 -31.08 -20.17 -6.81
N ASN A 543 -31.50 -19.02 -7.24
CA ASN A 543 -32.91 -18.65 -7.35
C ASN A 543 -33.15 -18.00 -8.74
N PRO A 544 -34.00 -18.57 -9.62
CA PRO A 544 -34.81 -19.79 -9.38
C PRO A 544 -33.97 -21.05 -9.28
N GLN A 545 -34.53 -22.09 -8.65
CA GLN A 545 -33.88 -23.39 -8.44
C GLN A 545 -33.57 -24.07 -9.79
N PRO A 546 -32.29 -24.43 -10.06
CA PRO A 546 -31.91 -25.08 -11.30
C PRO A 546 -32.32 -26.57 -11.31
N PRO A 547 -32.27 -27.24 -12.46
CA PRO A 547 -32.57 -28.67 -12.56
C PRO A 547 -31.73 -29.57 -11.64
N SER A 548 -30.52 -29.13 -11.26
CA SER A 548 -29.65 -29.83 -10.31
C SER A 548 -30.22 -29.92 -8.91
N SER A 549 -31.20 -29.11 -8.53
CA SER A 549 -31.80 -29.10 -7.20
C SER A 549 -32.61 -30.37 -6.89
N SER A 550 -33.07 -31.07 -7.92
CA SER A 550 -33.84 -32.30 -7.80
C SER A 550 -33.09 -33.59 -8.21
N VAL A 551 -31.81 -33.48 -8.56
CA VAL A 551 -31.00 -34.65 -8.94
C VAL A 551 -30.79 -35.55 -7.75
N GLU A 552 -31.17 -36.83 -7.90
CA GLU A 552 -30.87 -37.86 -6.93
C GLU A 552 -29.43 -38.34 -7.14
N TYR A 553 -28.73 -38.58 -6.04
CA TYR A 553 -27.33 -38.97 -6.11
C TYR A 553 -26.92 -39.98 -5.02
N LEU A 554 -25.79 -40.64 -5.26
CA LEU A 554 -25.10 -41.48 -4.31
C LEU A 554 -23.87 -40.77 -3.80
N ILE A 555 -23.58 -40.94 -2.52
CA ILE A 555 -22.28 -40.53 -1.94
C ILE A 555 -21.64 -41.71 -1.23
N ASP A 556 -20.31 -41.71 -1.21
CA ASP A 556 -19.52 -42.76 -0.58
C ASP A 556 -18.13 -42.21 -0.21
N ASP A 557 -17.39 -42.91 0.63
CA ASP A 557 -16.04 -42.54 1.07
C ASP A 557 -15.91 -41.02 1.43
N VAL A 558 -16.79 -40.57 2.29
CA VAL A 558 -16.74 -39.19 2.78
C VAL A 558 -15.62 -39.03 3.81
N SER A 559 -14.84 -38.00 3.72
CA SER A 559 -13.70 -37.77 4.62
C SER A 559 -13.57 -36.32 5.01
N VAL A 560 -13.27 -36.10 6.29
CA VAL A 560 -12.87 -34.81 6.86
C VAL A 560 -11.71 -35.07 7.80
N VAL A 561 -10.50 -34.72 7.39
CA VAL A 561 -9.25 -34.97 8.13
C VAL A 561 -8.51 -33.68 8.36
N GLY A 562 -8.23 -33.36 9.62
CA GLY A 562 -7.40 -32.22 10.00
C GLY A 562 -5.95 -32.43 9.54
N GLN A 563 -5.40 -31.42 8.87
CA GLN A 563 -3.99 -31.46 8.52
C GLN A 563 -3.13 -31.08 9.73
N PRO A 564 -1.95 -31.64 9.87
CA PRO A 564 -0.98 -31.15 10.85
C PRO A 564 -0.82 -29.64 10.70
N LEU A 565 -0.76 -28.94 11.81
CA LEU A 565 -0.40 -27.53 11.76
C LEU A 565 1.03 -27.45 11.25
N THR A 566 1.18 -27.05 10.00
CA THR A 566 2.50 -26.74 9.40
C THR A 566 2.96 -25.35 9.81
N ASN A 567 2.60 -24.90 11.01
CA ASN A 567 3.15 -23.72 11.62
C ASN A 567 4.50 -24.09 12.23
N GLU A 568 5.44 -24.47 11.37
CA GLU A 568 6.82 -24.20 11.73
C GLU A 568 6.92 -22.67 11.78
N HIS A 569 7.02 -22.13 13.00
CA HIS A 569 7.52 -20.76 13.17
C HIS A 569 8.78 -20.65 12.31
N PRO A 570 8.97 -19.56 11.58
CA PRO A 570 10.25 -19.35 10.92
C PRO A 570 11.34 -19.54 11.97
N ALA A 571 12.45 -20.09 11.60
CA ALA A 571 13.60 -20.15 12.47
C ALA A 571 13.89 -18.71 12.94
N GLU A 572 14.26 -18.52 14.20
CA GLU A 572 14.52 -17.16 14.73
C GLU A 572 15.51 -16.38 13.85
N ASP A 573 16.46 -17.07 13.23
CA ASP A 573 17.42 -16.49 12.30
C ASP A 573 16.85 -16.09 10.92
N GLU A 574 15.69 -16.60 10.53
CA GLU A 574 14.98 -16.21 9.29
C GLU A 574 14.48 -14.76 9.35
N ILE A 575 14.06 -14.34 10.53
CA ILE A 575 13.45 -13.03 10.77
C ILE A 575 14.39 -12.07 11.51
N ALA A 576 15.48 -12.57 12.08
CA ALA A 576 16.42 -11.76 12.83
C ALA A 576 17.02 -10.64 11.95
N PRO A 577 17.18 -9.43 12.49
CA PRO A 577 17.84 -8.34 11.78
C PRO A 577 19.26 -8.75 11.32
N ASN A 578 19.56 -8.52 10.05
CA ASN A 578 20.87 -8.82 9.46
C ASN A 578 21.79 -7.59 9.35
N GLY A 579 21.40 -6.44 9.92
CA GLY A 579 22.16 -5.20 9.91
C GLY A 579 22.04 -4.37 8.63
N SER A 580 21.27 -4.85 7.65
CA SER A 580 21.03 -4.11 6.40
C SER A 580 19.90 -3.10 6.55
N ARG A 581 19.99 -1.96 5.85
CA ARG A 581 19.00 -0.90 5.83
C ARG A 581 18.63 -0.56 4.39
N LEU A 582 17.40 -0.84 4.01
CA LEU A 582 16.86 -0.46 2.70
C LEU A 582 16.16 0.89 2.77
N ASP A 583 16.21 1.63 1.67
CA ASP A 583 15.38 2.81 1.47
C ASP A 583 13.90 2.44 1.49
N LEU A 584 13.04 3.37 1.93
CA LEU A 584 11.59 3.16 2.06
C LEU A 584 10.88 2.94 0.71
N ALA A 585 11.51 3.21 -0.42
CA ALA A 585 10.96 2.89 -1.74
C ALA A 585 10.92 1.38 -2.02
N TRP A 586 11.69 0.58 -1.28
CA TRP A 586 11.82 -0.85 -1.49
C TRP A 586 10.74 -1.68 -0.79
N GLN A 587 10.28 -2.71 -1.47
CA GLN A 587 9.39 -3.72 -0.93
C GLN A 587 9.75 -5.10 -1.46
N TRP A 588 9.68 -6.08 -0.58
CA TRP A 588 9.85 -7.49 -0.91
C TRP A 588 8.56 -8.08 -1.48
N ASN A 589 8.70 -8.97 -2.45
CA ASN A 589 7.62 -9.84 -2.90
C ASN A 589 7.40 -10.93 -1.85
N HIS A 590 6.36 -10.79 -1.01
CA HIS A 590 6.16 -11.55 0.23
C HIS A 590 7.18 -11.20 1.33
N ALA A 591 7.16 -11.96 2.44
CA ALA A 591 8.09 -11.75 3.54
C ALA A 591 9.46 -12.39 3.20
N PRO A 592 10.56 -11.66 3.26
CA PRO A 592 11.88 -12.19 2.97
C PRO A 592 12.39 -13.12 4.07
N ASP A 593 13.39 -13.85 3.73
CA ASP A 593 14.26 -14.57 4.64
C ASP A 593 15.57 -13.79 4.83
N ASN A 594 15.75 -13.24 6.03
CA ASN A 594 16.86 -12.33 6.32
C ASN A 594 18.25 -13.00 6.29
N ARG A 595 18.30 -14.33 6.24
CA ARG A 595 19.54 -15.08 6.06
C ARG A 595 20.08 -15.02 4.62
N TYR A 596 19.23 -14.68 3.66
CA TYR A 596 19.52 -14.83 2.24
C TYR A 596 19.54 -13.52 1.46
N TRP A 597 19.66 -12.40 2.17
CA TRP A 597 19.94 -11.09 1.57
C TRP A 597 20.79 -10.24 2.51
N SER A 598 21.61 -9.33 1.97
CA SER A 598 22.48 -8.50 2.78
C SER A 598 22.95 -7.27 2.02
N LEU A 599 23.09 -6.14 2.74
CA LEU A 599 23.86 -4.95 2.33
C LEU A 599 25.19 -4.85 3.07
N THR A 600 25.45 -5.76 4.00
CA THR A 600 26.63 -5.74 4.87
C THR A 600 27.71 -6.77 4.48
N ASP A 601 27.37 -7.79 3.72
CA ASP A 601 28.33 -8.79 3.25
C ASP A 601 29.33 -8.22 2.25
N ARG A 602 28.91 -7.17 1.53
CA ARG A 602 29.76 -6.43 0.59
C ARG A 602 29.27 -4.99 0.51
N ASP A 603 30.07 -4.07 0.99
CA ASP A 603 29.71 -2.64 1.02
C ASP A 603 29.34 -2.11 -0.37
N GLY A 604 28.22 -1.40 -0.46
CA GLY A 604 27.70 -0.82 -1.69
C GLY A 604 27.12 -1.85 -2.66
N TRP A 605 26.73 -3.02 -2.19
CA TRP A 605 26.11 -4.07 -2.99
C TRP A 605 24.97 -4.75 -2.26
N LEU A 606 23.87 -4.99 -2.97
CA LEU A 606 22.83 -5.89 -2.50
C LEU A 606 23.19 -7.33 -2.86
N ARG A 607 23.43 -8.18 -1.88
CA ARG A 607 23.57 -9.61 -2.07
C ARG A 607 22.24 -10.30 -1.98
N LEU A 608 21.89 -11.12 -2.98
CA LEU A 608 20.78 -12.06 -2.94
C LEU A 608 21.32 -13.49 -3.04
N THR A 609 21.09 -14.29 -2.00
CA THR A 609 21.50 -15.69 -1.93
C THR A 609 20.31 -16.60 -2.12
N THR A 610 20.46 -17.71 -2.81
CA THR A 610 19.38 -18.68 -2.98
C THR A 610 19.19 -19.51 -1.72
N GLY A 611 18.01 -19.40 -1.09
CA GLY A 611 17.68 -20.10 0.17
C GLY A 611 16.73 -21.29 -0.02
N LYS A 612 16.18 -21.44 -1.23
CA LYS A 612 15.14 -22.43 -1.52
C LYS A 612 15.22 -22.85 -2.99
N VAL A 613 14.94 -24.12 -3.27
CA VAL A 613 14.73 -24.62 -4.64
C VAL A 613 13.29 -24.39 -5.03
N VAL A 614 13.05 -23.71 -6.17
CA VAL A 614 11.71 -23.49 -6.72
C VAL A 614 11.31 -24.67 -7.62
N THR A 615 10.02 -25.01 -7.61
CA THR A 615 9.49 -26.20 -8.30
C THR A 615 8.43 -25.91 -9.35
N GLY A 616 7.86 -24.68 -9.36
CA GLY A 616 6.78 -24.28 -10.27
C GLY A 616 5.45 -25.00 -10.02
N SER A 617 5.25 -25.54 -8.81
CA SER A 617 4.09 -26.37 -8.49
C SER A 617 3.00 -25.66 -7.67
N TYR A 618 3.14 -24.38 -7.39
CA TYR A 618 2.22 -23.64 -6.56
C TYR A 618 1.00 -23.15 -7.34
N VAL A 619 -0.16 -23.10 -6.66
CA VAL A 619 -1.43 -22.71 -7.27
C VAL A 619 -1.92 -21.39 -6.67
N TYR A 620 -2.35 -20.46 -7.52
CA TYR A 620 -2.96 -19.22 -7.06
C TYR A 620 -4.23 -19.46 -6.23
N PRO A 621 -4.30 -19.00 -4.98
CA PRO A 621 -5.40 -19.35 -4.08
C PRO A 621 -6.76 -18.78 -4.51
N LYS A 622 -6.78 -17.68 -5.27
CA LYS A 622 -8.02 -17.02 -5.71
C LYS A 622 -8.48 -17.39 -7.11
N LEU A 623 -7.73 -18.17 -7.86
CA LEU A 623 -8.13 -18.56 -9.21
C LEU A 623 -8.87 -19.87 -9.17
N ALA A 624 -10.17 -19.82 -9.51
CA ALA A 624 -11.01 -21.02 -9.70
C ALA A 624 -10.46 -21.95 -10.81
N ASN A 625 -9.60 -21.44 -11.67
CA ASN A 625 -8.94 -22.15 -12.76
C ASN A 625 -7.45 -22.16 -12.45
N ARG A 626 -6.98 -23.22 -11.90
CA ARG A 626 -5.62 -23.59 -11.52
C ARG A 626 -4.54 -23.10 -12.47
N ALA A 627 -4.10 -21.85 -12.35
CA ALA A 627 -2.84 -21.46 -12.93
C ALA A 627 -1.75 -21.73 -11.89
N GLU A 628 -0.80 -22.55 -12.24
CA GLU A 628 0.37 -22.80 -11.42
C GLU A 628 1.28 -21.57 -11.41
N LEU A 629 2.01 -21.33 -10.31
CA LEU A 629 3.03 -20.30 -10.26
C LEU A 629 4.18 -20.67 -11.20
N ALA A 630 4.71 -19.71 -11.89
CA ALA A 630 6.00 -19.83 -12.55
C ALA A 630 7.13 -19.85 -11.50
N TRP A 631 8.29 -20.36 -11.86
CA TRP A 631 9.46 -20.40 -10.96
C TRP A 631 9.82 -19.04 -10.38
N PHE A 632 9.79 -17.98 -11.22
CA PHE A 632 10.03 -16.61 -10.77
C PHE A 632 9.04 -16.16 -9.67
N GLU A 633 7.78 -16.54 -9.77
CA GLU A 633 6.74 -16.18 -8.79
C GLU A 633 6.93 -16.91 -7.44
N GLU A 634 7.69 -17.99 -7.40
CA GLU A 634 8.11 -18.68 -6.18
C GLU A 634 9.41 -18.12 -5.59
N ALA A 635 10.10 -17.24 -6.29
CA ALA A 635 11.37 -16.66 -5.86
C ALA A 635 11.14 -15.78 -4.63
N ARG A 636 11.49 -16.32 -3.46
CA ARG A 636 11.55 -15.55 -2.22
C ARG A 636 12.73 -14.59 -2.29
N ASN A 637 12.66 -13.47 -1.56
CA ASN A 637 13.67 -12.42 -1.60
C ASN A 637 13.79 -11.73 -2.98
N THR A 638 12.68 -11.57 -3.69
CA THR A 638 12.60 -10.64 -4.82
C THR A 638 12.34 -9.23 -4.29
N LEU A 639 13.32 -8.34 -4.45
CA LEU A 639 13.27 -6.95 -3.97
C LEU A 639 12.82 -6.03 -5.10
N SER A 640 11.83 -5.18 -4.87
CA SER A 640 11.24 -4.38 -5.95
C SER A 640 10.80 -2.99 -5.55
N GLN A 641 10.69 -2.11 -6.55
CA GLN A 641 10.04 -0.82 -6.44
C GLN A 641 8.82 -0.72 -7.38
N ARG A 642 7.95 0.25 -7.12
CA ARG A 642 6.83 0.61 -8.00
C ARG A 642 7.33 1.05 -9.36
N THR A 643 6.52 0.83 -10.40
CA THR A 643 6.73 1.48 -11.68
C THR A 643 6.14 2.89 -11.72
N PHE A 644 6.64 3.70 -12.64
CA PHE A 644 6.07 5.01 -12.94
C PHE A 644 5.94 5.20 -14.46
N GLY A 645 4.95 5.95 -14.84
CA GLY A 645 4.67 6.24 -16.25
C GLY A 645 5.08 7.64 -16.70
N PRO A 646 5.00 7.93 -18.01
CA PRO A 646 4.64 7.01 -19.09
C PRO A 646 5.78 6.11 -19.57
N ARG A 647 7.00 6.35 -19.11
CA ARG A 647 8.22 5.60 -19.45
C ARG A 647 9.10 5.49 -18.23
N GLN A 648 9.75 4.35 -18.11
CA GLN A 648 10.73 4.07 -17.06
C GLN A 648 11.86 3.23 -17.61
N SER A 649 13.08 3.59 -17.31
CA SER A 649 14.26 2.77 -17.53
C SER A 649 14.88 2.40 -16.19
N VAL A 650 15.30 1.15 -16.07
CA VAL A 650 15.98 0.63 -14.88
C VAL A 650 17.25 -0.09 -15.32
N GLU A 651 18.36 0.24 -14.69
CA GLU A 651 19.67 -0.34 -14.95
C GLU A 651 20.28 -0.87 -13.65
N THR A 652 20.95 -2.02 -13.74
CA THR A 652 21.74 -2.60 -12.63
C THR A 652 22.98 -3.28 -13.16
N ARG A 653 24.03 -3.37 -12.34
CA ARG A 653 25.21 -4.20 -12.55
C ARG A 653 25.15 -5.39 -11.62
N MET A 654 25.42 -6.55 -12.15
CA MET A 654 25.39 -7.82 -11.44
C MET A 654 26.79 -8.43 -11.40
N ASP A 655 27.27 -8.77 -10.20
CA ASP A 655 28.40 -9.68 -10.03
C ASP A 655 27.85 -11.10 -9.89
N ILE A 656 28.14 -11.94 -10.87
CA ILE A 656 27.66 -13.31 -11.00
C ILE A 656 28.71 -14.35 -10.67
N SER A 657 29.80 -13.95 -10.03
CA SER A 657 30.90 -14.86 -9.66
C SER A 657 30.49 -15.94 -8.67
N GLY A 658 29.47 -15.62 -7.83
CA GLY A 658 28.92 -16.52 -6.82
C GLY A 658 27.71 -17.32 -7.26
N ILE A 659 27.24 -17.17 -8.51
CA ILE A 659 26.02 -17.86 -9.00
C ILE A 659 26.21 -19.38 -9.04
N GLY A 660 25.27 -20.13 -8.42
CA GLY A 660 25.26 -21.60 -8.37
C GLY A 660 24.74 -22.22 -9.66
N ASP A 661 25.05 -23.52 -9.88
CA ASP A 661 24.48 -24.24 -11.00
C ASP A 661 22.98 -24.47 -10.80
N GLY A 662 22.17 -24.11 -11.76
CA GLY A 662 20.71 -24.08 -11.64
C GLY A 662 20.13 -22.75 -11.16
N ASP A 663 20.96 -21.79 -10.75
CA ASP A 663 20.48 -20.46 -10.36
C ASP A 663 20.05 -19.62 -11.56
N VAL A 664 19.06 -18.75 -11.30
CA VAL A 664 18.57 -17.75 -12.23
C VAL A 664 18.45 -16.40 -11.50
N ALA A 665 19.23 -15.42 -11.95
CA ALA A 665 19.25 -14.10 -11.31
C ALA A 665 19.16 -12.96 -12.32
N GLY A 666 18.46 -11.89 -11.98
CA GLY A 666 18.31 -10.79 -12.92
C GLY A 666 17.40 -9.65 -12.48
N LEU A 667 16.88 -8.95 -13.49
CA LEU A 667 16.01 -7.78 -13.40
C LEU A 667 14.67 -8.07 -14.07
N ALA A 668 13.57 -7.96 -13.31
CA ALA A 668 12.23 -8.29 -13.77
C ALA A 668 11.32 -7.07 -13.77
N ALA A 669 10.55 -6.91 -14.85
CA ALA A 669 9.33 -6.10 -14.89
C ALA A 669 8.15 -7.07 -14.73
N TYR A 670 7.46 -7.01 -13.59
CA TYR A 670 6.53 -8.06 -13.23
C TYR A 670 5.22 -7.60 -12.57
N ASN A 671 4.23 -8.34 -12.89
CA ASN A 671 2.98 -8.60 -12.24
C ASN A 671 2.72 -10.09 -12.47
N ARG A 672 1.50 -10.57 -12.58
CA ARG A 672 1.24 -11.93 -13.02
C ARG A 672 1.70 -12.19 -14.47
N GLY A 673 1.52 -11.23 -15.39
CA GLY A 673 2.30 -11.17 -16.63
C GLY A 673 3.65 -10.55 -16.32
N PHE A 674 4.74 -11.17 -16.74
CA PHE A 674 6.06 -10.65 -16.45
C PHE A 674 7.04 -10.83 -17.61
N SER A 675 8.08 -10.05 -17.62
CA SER A 675 9.26 -10.27 -18.43
C SER A 675 10.50 -9.93 -17.61
N TYR A 676 11.56 -10.69 -17.84
CA TYR A 676 12.82 -10.40 -17.17
C TYR A 676 14.02 -10.70 -18.08
N VAL A 677 15.13 -10.04 -17.77
CA VAL A 677 16.45 -10.41 -18.25
C VAL A 677 17.19 -11.08 -17.11
N ALA A 678 17.77 -12.26 -17.37
CA ALA A 678 18.48 -12.99 -16.33
C ALA A 678 19.68 -13.76 -16.85
N VAL A 679 20.65 -13.96 -15.96
CA VAL A 679 21.69 -14.94 -16.11
C VAL A 679 21.18 -16.25 -15.54
N LYS A 680 21.26 -17.32 -16.34
CA LYS A 680 21.02 -18.70 -15.95
C LYS A 680 22.31 -19.48 -16.04
N ARG A 681 22.72 -20.14 -14.94
CA ARG A 681 23.87 -21.04 -14.92
C ARG A 681 23.40 -22.46 -15.13
N THR A 682 24.00 -23.16 -16.09
CA THR A 682 23.66 -24.55 -16.36
C THR A 682 24.93 -25.30 -16.78
N GLY A 683 25.27 -26.38 -16.04
CA GLY A 683 26.45 -27.17 -16.30
C GLY A 683 27.76 -26.36 -16.29
N GLY A 684 27.83 -25.35 -15.39
CA GLY A 684 28.98 -24.47 -15.27
C GLY A 684 29.03 -23.31 -16.26
N ALA A 685 28.07 -23.20 -17.19
CA ALA A 685 28.05 -22.13 -18.20
C ALA A 685 26.99 -21.05 -17.88
N ASN A 686 27.39 -19.76 -17.95
CA ASN A 686 26.52 -18.64 -17.75
C ASN A 686 25.92 -18.15 -19.08
N THR A 687 24.59 -18.18 -19.18
CA THR A 687 23.83 -17.67 -20.31
C THR A 687 22.90 -16.54 -19.87
N LEU A 688 23.05 -15.37 -20.49
CA LEU A 688 22.12 -14.27 -20.32
C LEU A 688 20.99 -14.41 -21.34
N GLY A 689 19.76 -14.17 -20.94
CA GLY A 689 18.59 -14.24 -21.84
C GLY A 689 17.38 -13.52 -21.31
N VAL A 690 16.35 -13.39 -22.14
CA VAL A 690 15.07 -12.76 -21.81
C VAL A 690 14.00 -13.83 -21.68
N VAL A 691 13.22 -13.78 -20.62
CA VAL A 691 11.98 -14.55 -20.43
C VAL A 691 10.80 -13.60 -20.60
N ASN A 692 9.70 -14.08 -21.17
CA ASN A 692 8.48 -13.30 -21.35
C ASN A 692 7.24 -14.19 -21.17
N ARG A 693 6.50 -13.93 -20.13
CA ARG A 693 5.18 -14.51 -19.88
C ARG A 693 4.12 -13.47 -20.19
N VAL A 694 3.55 -13.53 -21.39
CA VAL A 694 2.39 -12.72 -21.74
C VAL A 694 1.17 -13.35 -21.10
N GLN A 695 0.51 -12.58 -20.23
CA GLN A 695 -0.79 -12.96 -19.78
C GLN A 695 -1.71 -13.29 -20.92
N PRO A 696 -2.51 -14.19 -20.76
CA PRO A 696 -3.43 -14.42 -19.66
C PRO A 696 -3.60 -15.87 -19.27
N PHE A 697 -4.12 -16.16 -18.21
CA PHE A 697 -5.16 -17.07 -17.81
C PHE A 697 -5.38 -18.32 -18.66
N ALA A 698 -4.51 -18.64 -19.63
CA ALA A 698 -4.57 -19.92 -20.31
C ALA A 698 -4.20 -21.01 -19.32
N VAL A 699 -5.15 -21.87 -19.06
CA VAL A 699 -5.27 -22.84 -18.00
C VAL A 699 -4.21 -23.96 -18.05
N ASP A 700 -3.44 -24.05 -19.14
CA ASP A 700 -2.56 -25.19 -19.46
C ASP A 700 -1.14 -24.77 -19.85
N LEU A 701 -0.59 -23.76 -19.18
CA LEU A 701 0.79 -23.40 -19.46
C LEU A 701 1.74 -24.39 -18.78
N ASP A 702 2.51 -25.11 -19.59
CA ASP A 702 3.64 -25.91 -19.10
C ASP A 702 4.67 -24.98 -18.45
N GLN A 703 4.95 -25.17 -17.18
CA GLN A 703 5.90 -24.38 -16.40
C GLN A 703 7.28 -24.33 -17.05
N THR A 704 7.72 -25.43 -17.62
CA THR A 704 9.02 -25.51 -18.29
C THR A 704 9.12 -24.63 -19.54
N THR A 705 7.98 -24.33 -20.19
CA THR A 705 7.92 -23.43 -21.35
C THR A 705 7.84 -21.97 -20.95
N LEU A 706 7.26 -21.64 -19.80
CA LEU A 706 7.11 -20.25 -19.34
C LEU A 706 8.42 -19.57 -18.96
N GLU A 707 9.40 -20.34 -18.54
CA GLU A 707 10.72 -19.86 -18.08
C GLU A 707 11.82 -20.13 -19.12
N ASN A 708 11.45 -20.48 -20.33
CA ASN A 708 12.39 -20.59 -21.45
C ASN A 708 12.75 -19.19 -21.97
N PHE A 709 14.01 -19.03 -22.34
CA PHE A 709 14.46 -17.82 -22.99
C PHE A 709 13.77 -17.62 -24.34
N VAL A 710 13.33 -16.40 -24.59
CA VAL A 710 12.76 -16.02 -25.88
C VAL A 710 13.77 -16.30 -27.00
N PRO A 711 13.39 -16.96 -28.09
CA PRO A 711 14.31 -17.26 -29.20
C PRO A 711 15.02 -16.01 -29.73
N GLY A 712 16.35 -16.08 -29.86
CA GLY A 712 17.17 -14.97 -30.33
C GLY A 712 17.49 -13.90 -29.25
N SER A 713 17.14 -14.14 -27.99
CA SER A 713 17.45 -13.23 -26.88
C SER A 713 18.58 -13.74 -25.99
N THR A 714 19.36 -14.72 -26.40
CA THR A 714 20.40 -15.33 -25.57
C THR A 714 21.80 -14.93 -25.97
N VAL A 715 22.66 -14.77 -24.97
CA VAL A 715 24.09 -14.49 -25.11
C VAL A 715 24.87 -15.32 -24.10
N SER A 716 25.90 -16.03 -24.56
CA SER A 716 26.85 -16.67 -23.66
C SER A 716 27.76 -15.62 -23.04
N LEU A 717 27.86 -15.63 -21.71
CA LEU A 717 28.75 -14.72 -20.98
C LEU A 717 30.20 -15.25 -20.90
N GLY A 718 30.43 -16.54 -21.20
CA GLY A 718 31.75 -17.18 -21.06
C GLY A 718 32.25 -17.08 -19.62
N ASP A 719 33.49 -16.63 -19.45
CA ASP A 719 34.17 -16.49 -18.17
C ASP A 719 33.88 -15.13 -17.48
N ALA A 720 32.95 -14.33 -17.99
CA ALA A 720 32.61 -13.05 -17.37
C ALA A 720 32.01 -13.27 -15.98
N THR A 721 32.52 -12.53 -15.02
CA THR A 721 32.05 -12.51 -13.64
C THR A 721 31.03 -11.39 -13.39
N GLU A 722 30.92 -10.44 -14.31
CA GLU A 722 30.02 -9.31 -14.18
C GLU A 722 29.27 -9.05 -15.49
N VAL A 723 28.06 -8.52 -15.35
CA VAL A 723 27.25 -8.07 -16.48
C VAL A 723 26.32 -6.93 -16.03
N HIS A 724 26.19 -5.92 -16.88
CA HIS A 724 25.16 -4.87 -16.70
C HIS A 724 23.94 -5.24 -17.49
N VAL A 725 22.77 -5.05 -16.90
CA VAL A 725 21.47 -5.29 -17.54
C VAL A 725 20.57 -4.08 -17.36
N LYS A 726 19.70 -3.86 -18.34
CA LYS A 726 18.77 -2.73 -18.35
C LYS A 726 17.41 -3.16 -18.91
N ALA A 727 16.35 -2.65 -18.30
CA ALA A 727 14.97 -2.77 -18.74
C ALA A 727 14.39 -1.39 -19.06
N ASP A 728 13.98 -1.20 -20.31
CA ASP A 728 13.27 0.00 -20.78
C ASP A 728 11.79 -0.34 -20.89
N LEU A 729 10.97 0.23 -20.01
CA LEU A 729 9.52 0.02 -19.89
C LEU A 729 8.77 1.14 -20.60
N ASP A 730 8.01 0.82 -21.63
CA ASP A 730 7.19 1.79 -22.37
C ASP A 730 5.71 1.52 -22.11
N PHE A 731 5.09 2.37 -21.28
CA PHE A 731 3.67 2.40 -20.98
C PHE A 731 2.88 3.30 -21.93
N ALA A 732 3.58 4.09 -22.77
CA ALA A 732 2.96 5.05 -23.68
C ALA A 732 2.39 4.40 -24.96
N SER A 733 2.19 3.07 -24.94
CA SER A 733 1.64 2.37 -26.10
C SER A 733 0.21 2.84 -26.40
N PRO A 734 -0.23 2.86 -27.68
CA PRO A 734 -1.59 3.27 -28.03
C PRO A 734 -2.70 2.42 -27.40
N THR A 735 -2.37 1.22 -26.96
CA THR A 735 -3.29 0.26 -26.34
C THR A 735 -3.23 0.29 -24.81
N GLY A 736 -2.40 1.16 -24.21
CA GLY A 736 -2.24 1.25 -22.76
C GLY A 736 -1.60 0.00 -22.15
N GLN A 737 -0.80 -0.73 -22.92
CA GLN A 737 -0.11 -1.94 -22.48
C GLN A 737 1.38 -1.69 -22.31
N LEU A 738 2.01 -2.46 -21.44
CA LEU A 738 3.45 -2.39 -21.23
C LEU A 738 4.21 -3.18 -22.31
N TRP A 739 5.20 -2.54 -22.89
CA TRP A 739 6.24 -3.17 -23.71
C TRP A 739 7.60 -2.94 -23.05
N THR A 740 8.39 -4.00 -22.93
CA THR A 740 9.73 -3.93 -22.33
C THR A 740 10.81 -4.27 -23.34
N THR A 741 11.86 -3.46 -23.38
CA THR A 741 13.08 -3.72 -24.16
C THR A 741 14.21 -3.99 -23.18
N PHE A 742 14.86 -5.13 -23.30
CA PHE A 742 16.02 -5.47 -22.49
C PHE A 742 17.32 -5.24 -23.24
N SER A 743 18.33 -4.78 -22.54
CA SER A 743 19.68 -4.56 -23.07
C SER A 743 20.72 -5.01 -22.03
N TYR A 744 21.91 -5.33 -22.50
CA TYR A 744 23.03 -5.68 -21.67
C TYR A 744 24.31 -4.97 -22.09
N SER A 745 25.27 -4.90 -21.17
CA SER A 745 26.61 -4.40 -21.42
C SER A 745 27.64 -5.23 -20.63
N ARG A 746 28.85 -5.34 -21.14
CA ARG A 746 29.99 -5.97 -20.44
C ARG A 746 30.90 -4.94 -19.79
N ASP A 747 30.78 -3.68 -20.14
CA ASP A 747 31.64 -2.57 -19.73
C ASP A 747 30.87 -1.38 -19.13
N GLY A 748 29.52 -1.49 -19.03
CA GLY A 748 28.63 -0.43 -18.60
C GLY A 748 28.52 0.75 -19.59
N ARG A 749 29.22 0.68 -20.71
CA ARG A 749 29.35 1.76 -21.73
C ARG A 749 28.73 1.40 -23.06
N THR A 750 29.04 0.21 -23.53
CA THR A 750 28.58 -0.28 -24.84
C THR A 750 27.38 -1.19 -24.62
N TRP A 751 26.21 -0.72 -24.96
CA TRP A 751 24.96 -1.44 -24.72
C TRP A 751 24.46 -2.13 -25.98
N THR A 752 24.01 -3.35 -25.81
CA THR A 752 23.43 -4.18 -26.88
C THR A 752 22.01 -4.59 -26.47
N GLN A 753 21.05 -4.37 -27.34
CA GLN A 753 19.69 -4.85 -27.15
C GLN A 753 19.67 -6.38 -27.20
N LEU A 754 18.98 -7.02 -26.28
CA LEU A 754 18.87 -8.46 -26.14
C LEU A 754 17.55 -8.96 -26.75
N GLY A 755 17.61 -9.41 -27.99
CA GLY A 755 16.41 -9.82 -28.75
C GLY A 755 15.51 -8.65 -29.14
N ASN A 756 14.23 -8.93 -29.37
CA ASN A 756 13.20 -7.94 -29.64
C ASN A 756 12.55 -7.44 -28.34
N ARG A 757 11.84 -6.31 -28.40
CA ARG A 757 10.97 -5.91 -27.29
C ARG A 757 9.94 -7.00 -27.01
N VAL A 758 9.60 -7.20 -25.75
CA VAL A 758 8.67 -8.22 -25.26
C VAL A 758 7.43 -7.59 -24.64
N GLY A 759 6.37 -8.34 -24.54
CA GLY A 759 5.03 -7.91 -24.19
C GLY A 759 4.04 -8.34 -25.27
N PRO A 760 2.81 -7.74 -25.35
CA PRO A 760 2.30 -6.71 -24.45
C PRO A 760 1.87 -7.28 -23.11
N GLN A 761 2.10 -6.55 -22.05
CA GLN A 761 1.65 -6.92 -20.71
C GLN A 761 0.59 -5.94 -20.23
N THR A 762 -0.31 -6.43 -19.37
CA THR A 762 -1.40 -5.66 -18.80
C THR A 762 -1.63 -6.08 -17.35
N LEU A 763 -2.43 -5.34 -16.62
CA LEU A 763 -2.80 -5.70 -15.27
C LEU A 763 -3.76 -6.89 -15.27
N ASP A 764 -3.56 -7.79 -14.31
CA ASP A 764 -4.45 -8.91 -14.08
C ASP A 764 -5.74 -8.46 -13.38
N GLY A 765 -6.88 -8.54 -14.07
CA GLY A 765 -8.19 -8.22 -13.50
C GLY A 765 -8.75 -9.27 -12.53
N SER A 766 -8.03 -10.38 -12.29
CA SER A 766 -8.49 -11.46 -11.39
C SER A 766 -8.18 -11.22 -9.92
N LEU A 767 -7.55 -10.10 -9.57
CA LEU A 767 -7.07 -9.76 -8.22
C LEU A 767 -5.96 -10.69 -7.68
N ALA A 768 -5.32 -11.50 -8.52
CA ALA A 768 -4.20 -12.32 -8.08
C ALA A 768 -2.96 -11.48 -7.78
N HIS A 769 -2.76 -10.39 -8.55
CA HIS A 769 -1.74 -9.36 -8.35
C HIS A 769 -2.39 -8.00 -8.56
N PHE A 770 -3.27 -7.62 -7.68
CA PHE A 770 -4.18 -6.47 -7.84
C PHE A 770 -3.49 -5.10 -7.73
N MET A 771 -2.19 -5.03 -7.93
CA MET A 771 -1.38 -3.81 -7.95
C MET A 771 -0.71 -3.64 -9.30
N GLY A 772 -0.15 -2.46 -9.56
CA GLY A 772 0.62 -2.19 -10.76
C GLY A 772 1.85 -3.07 -10.93
N HIS A 773 2.41 -3.07 -12.14
CA HIS A 773 3.70 -3.70 -12.39
C HIS A 773 4.77 -3.11 -11.47
N ARG A 774 5.74 -3.95 -11.13
CA ARG A 774 6.92 -3.57 -10.36
C ARG A 774 8.18 -3.92 -11.12
N VAL A 775 9.29 -3.29 -10.76
CA VAL A 775 10.61 -3.70 -11.25
C VAL A 775 11.41 -4.22 -10.08
N GLY A 776 11.89 -5.45 -10.19
CA GLY A 776 12.54 -6.16 -9.09
C GLY A 776 13.83 -6.85 -9.47
N LEU A 777 14.71 -6.96 -8.47
CA LEU A 777 15.94 -7.74 -8.47
C LEU A 777 15.64 -9.09 -7.83
N PHE A 778 16.14 -10.18 -8.42
CA PHE A 778 15.86 -11.52 -7.94
C PHE A 778 17.02 -12.50 -8.16
N ASN A 779 17.01 -13.54 -7.34
CA ASN A 779 17.87 -14.71 -7.49
C ASN A 779 17.13 -15.95 -6.95
N TYR A 780 16.96 -16.99 -7.75
CA TYR A 780 16.36 -18.25 -7.31
C TYR A 780 17.09 -19.47 -7.84
N ALA A 781 17.01 -20.57 -7.10
CA ALA A 781 17.63 -21.84 -7.45
C ALA A 781 16.60 -22.82 -8.02
N THR A 782 16.99 -23.59 -9.06
CA THR A 782 16.21 -24.72 -9.59
C THR A 782 16.84 -26.07 -9.27
N GLN A 783 18.02 -26.09 -8.64
CA GLN A 783 18.76 -27.31 -8.26
C GLN A 783 19.22 -27.21 -6.81
N ASP A 784 20.41 -26.66 -6.57
CA ASP A 784 21.00 -26.54 -5.24
C ASP A 784 20.93 -25.09 -4.75
N THR A 785 20.78 -24.87 -3.43
CA THR A 785 20.80 -23.56 -2.79
C THR A 785 22.19 -23.12 -2.40
N GLY A 786 22.35 -21.81 -2.05
CA GLY A 786 23.60 -21.22 -1.56
C GLY A 786 24.39 -20.44 -2.60
N GLY A 787 23.97 -20.46 -3.87
CA GLY A 787 24.52 -19.55 -4.86
C GLY A 787 24.05 -18.10 -4.61
N HIS A 788 24.89 -17.12 -4.95
CA HIS A 788 24.54 -15.72 -4.74
C HIS A 788 24.92 -14.85 -5.93
N VAL A 789 24.22 -13.73 -6.04
CA VAL A 789 24.50 -12.65 -6.98
C VAL A 789 24.47 -11.33 -6.22
N ASP A 790 25.46 -10.48 -6.49
CA ASP A 790 25.52 -9.13 -5.92
C ASP A 790 25.07 -8.10 -6.97
N PHE A 791 24.24 -7.15 -6.55
CA PHE A 791 23.76 -6.04 -7.36
C PHE A 791 24.38 -4.74 -6.85
N ASP A 792 25.11 -4.03 -7.73
CA ASP A 792 25.89 -2.82 -7.38
C ASP A 792 24.98 -1.58 -7.21
N HIS A 793 23.95 -1.48 -8.00
CA HIS A 793 23.06 -0.31 -8.03
C HIS A 793 21.73 -0.63 -8.68
N TYR A 794 20.76 0.28 -8.47
CA TYR A 794 19.48 0.32 -9.15
C TYR A 794 19.26 1.76 -9.64
N LEU A 795 19.56 2.03 -10.92
CA LEU A 795 19.50 3.37 -11.48
C LEU A 795 18.23 3.57 -12.30
N LEU A 796 17.49 4.62 -11.99
CA LEU A 796 16.26 5.01 -12.68
C LEU A 796 16.51 6.09 -13.74
N SER A 797 15.67 6.10 -14.77
CA SER A 797 15.47 7.22 -15.69
C SER A 797 14.03 7.24 -16.20
N ASP A 798 13.49 8.43 -16.48
CA ASP A 798 12.23 8.63 -17.19
C ASP A 798 12.42 8.72 -18.71
N THR A 799 13.64 8.53 -19.17
CA THR A 799 14.06 8.59 -20.57
C THR A 799 14.55 7.23 -21.04
N LEU A 800 13.84 6.60 -21.97
CA LEU A 800 14.30 5.36 -22.59
C LEU A 800 15.50 5.62 -23.48
N THR A 801 16.56 4.84 -23.30
CA THR A 801 17.76 4.94 -24.16
C THR A 801 17.48 4.26 -25.50
N ALA A 802 17.11 5.03 -26.50
CA ALA A 802 17.05 4.53 -27.86
C ALA A 802 18.46 4.47 -28.48
N GLN A 803 18.74 3.43 -29.29
CA GLN A 803 20.02 3.36 -30.04
C GLN A 803 20.20 4.60 -30.91
N GLY A 804 21.37 5.25 -30.78
CA GLY A 804 21.73 6.44 -31.56
C GLY A 804 21.16 7.77 -31.07
N ARG A 805 20.40 7.79 -29.97
CA ARG A 805 20.01 9.03 -29.31
C ARG A 805 21.19 9.55 -28.48
N PRO A 806 21.60 10.82 -28.64
CA PRO A 806 22.63 11.40 -27.80
C PRO A 806 22.20 11.39 -26.33
N LEU A 807 23.12 11.06 -25.43
CA LEU A 807 22.93 11.23 -24.00
C LEU A 807 22.94 12.74 -23.66
N ASP A 808 22.13 13.13 -22.69
CA ASP A 808 21.99 14.54 -22.28
C ASP A 808 22.43 14.74 -20.83
N PRO A 809 23.69 15.15 -20.58
CA PRO A 809 24.19 15.45 -19.27
C PRO A 809 23.94 16.91 -18.81
N SER A 810 23.22 17.71 -19.58
CA SER A 810 23.11 19.16 -19.34
C SER A 810 22.56 19.51 -17.97
N ALA A 811 21.57 18.76 -17.48
CA ALA A 811 20.98 18.95 -16.15
C ALA A 811 22.00 18.62 -15.04
N LEU A 812 22.75 17.53 -15.19
CA LEU A 812 23.80 17.14 -14.25
C LEU A 812 24.94 18.19 -14.24
N ASP A 813 25.37 18.64 -15.41
CA ASP A 813 26.41 19.68 -15.52
C ASP A 813 25.94 21.00 -14.87
N ALA A 814 24.67 21.37 -15.02
CA ALA A 814 24.07 22.54 -14.36
C ALA A 814 24.02 22.39 -12.83
N ALA A 815 23.63 21.22 -12.31
CA ALA A 815 23.62 20.95 -10.88
C ALA A 815 25.03 20.99 -10.27
N ILE A 816 26.02 20.39 -10.92
CA ILE A 816 27.44 20.44 -10.50
C ILE A 816 27.94 21.89 -10.49
N ALA A 817 27.64 22.67 -11.53
CA ALA A 817 28.03 24.07 -11.62
C ALA A 817 27.39 24.91 -10.50
N HIS A 818 26.10 24.73 -10.26
CA HIS A 818 25.36 25.40 -9.19
C HIS A 818 25.96 25.07 -7.81
N ALA A 819 26.22 23.81 -7.51
CA ALA A 819 26.87 23.38 -6.27
C ALA A 819 28.20 24.08 -6.02
N GLY A 820 28.96 24.39 -7.09
CA GLY A 820 30.23 25.12 -7.01
C GLY A 820 30.09 26.61 -6.70
N THR A 821 28.91 27.19 -6.70
CA THR A 821 28.63 28.59 -6.37
C THR A 821 28.24 28.80 -4.91
N LEU A 822 27.97 27.72 -4.16
CA LEU A 822 27.50 27.76 -2.78
C LEU A 822 28.70 27.94 -1.81
N ASP A 823 28.44 28.64 -0.69
CA ASP A 823 29.41 28.87 0.38
C ASP A 823 29.04 28.00 1.61
N GLU A 824 29.99 27.23 2.11
CA GLU A 824 29.82 26.30 3.26
C GLU A 824 29.29 27.03 4.50
N ASP A 825 29.76 28.22 4.77
CA ASP A 825 29.44 29.02 5.97
C ASP A 825 27.94 29.43 6.03
N GLU A 826 27.20 29.30 4.93
CA GLU A 826 25.76 29.64 4.84
C GLU A 826 24.80 28.52 5.18
N TYR A 827 25.31 27.30 5.48
CA TYR A 827 24.47 26.10 5.64
C TYR A 827 24.82 25.28 6.88
N PRO A 828 23.87 24.48 7.42
CA PRO A 828 24.16 23.48 8.47
C PRO A 828 25.22 22.48 8.00
N ALA A 829 26.14 22.13 8.90
CA ALA A 829 27.32 21.33 8.55
C ALA A 829 26.97 19.92 8.04
N ASP A 830 25.94 19.29 8.59
CA ASP A 830 25.43 17.99 8.18
C ASP A 830 24.79 18.01 6.80
N ALA A 831 23.95 19.00 6.53
CA ALA A 831 23.34 19.17 5.22
C ALA A 831 24.38 19.52 4.14
N TRP A 832 25.36 20.35 4.49
CA TRP A 832 26.50 20.63 3.62
C TRP A 832 27.33 19.38 3.33
N ALA A 833 27.62 18.55 4.33
CA ALA A 833 28.35 17.31 4.16
C ALA A 833 27.60 16.33 3.23
N ALA A 834 26.29 16.19 3.38
CA ALA A 834 25.45 15.35 2.51
C ALA A 834 25.51 15.84 1.05
N MET A 835 25.33 17.17 0.82
CA MET A 835 25.46 17.74 -0.52
C MET A 835 26.87 17.52 -1.10
N ARG A 836 27.92 17.69 -0.30
CA ARG A 836 29.32 17.50 -0.75
C ARG A 836 29.60 16.04 -1.13
N ALA A 837 29.06 15.07 -0.41
CA ALA A 837 29.18 13.65 -0.74
C ALA A 837 28.52 13.38 -2.11
N THR A 838 27.27 13.83 -2.29
CA THR A 838 26.52 13.69 -3.53
C THR A 838 27.19 14.41 -4.71
N LEU A 839 27.71 15.62 -4.50
CA LEU A 839 28.49 16.36 -5.50
C LEU A 839 29.75 15.57 -5.94
N THR A 840 30.47 14.98 -4.99
CA THR A 840 31.66 14.19 -5.28
C THR A 840 31.31 12.96 -6.13
N ALA A 841 30.21 12.27 -5.82
CA ALA A 841 29.69 11.14 -6.59
C ALA A 841 29.29 11.58 -8.01
N ALA A 842 28.58 12.71 -8.14
CA ALA A 842 28.17 13.29 -9.42
C ALA A 842 29.38 13.68 -10.30
N GLN A 843 30.38 14.31 -9.71
CA GLN A 843 31.64 14.69 -10.41
C GLN A 843 32.41 13.45 -10.87
N ARG A 844 32.47 12.40 -10.05
CA ARG A 844 33.07 11.12 -10.40
C ARG A 844 32.35 10.47 -11.57
N ALA A 845 31.03 10.32 -11.48
CA ALA A 845 30.20 9.77 -12.54
C ALA A 845 30.40 10.55 -13.86
N ARG A 846 30.50 11.89 -13.78
CA ARG A 846 30.79 12.76 -14.94
C ARG A 846 32.15 12.51 -15.55
N ALA A 847 33.18 12.35 -14.73
CA ALA A 847 34.57 12.09 -15.16
C ALA A 847 34.69 10.69 -15.78
N ASP A 848 34.05 9.72 -15.19
CA ASP A 848 34.01 8.35 -15.69
C ASP A 848 33.27 8.24 -17.03
N GLY A 849 32.36 9.17 -17.35
CA GLY A 849 31.51 9.21 -18.54
C GLY A 849 30.34 8.25 -18.46
N PHE A 850 29.46 8.23 -19.46
CA PHE A 850 28.18 7.54 -19.42
C PHE A 850 27.94 6.61 -20.60
N GLY A 851 27.28 5.49 -20.36
CA GLY A 851 26.77 4.57 -21.35
C GLY A 851 25.25 4.67 -21.55
N THR A 852 24.52 5.19 -20.53
CA THR A 852 23.07 5.31 -20.50
C THR A 852 22.60 6.62 -19.90
N GLN A 853 21.33 6.96 -20.11
CA GLN A 853 20.71 8.12 -19.45
C GLN A 853 20.49 7.85 -17.93
N ASN A 854 20.31 6.59 -17.51
CA ASN A 854 20.21 6.22 -16.10
C ASN A 854 21.44 6.66 -15.29
N GLN A 855 22.65 6.44 -15.85
CA GLN A 855 23.93 6.83 -15.23
C GLN A 855 24.08 8.35 -15.12
N ILE A 856 23.32 9.14 -15.87
CA ILE A 856 23.26 10.61 -15.81
C ILE A 856 22.18 11.05 -14.83
N ASP A 857 20.98 10.51 -14.97
CA ASP A 857 19.79 10.97 -14.25
C ASP A 857 19.86 10.66 -12.76
N ALA A 858 20.40 9.51 -12.35
CA ALA A 858 20.50 9.14 -10.95
C ALA A 858 21.37 10.13 -10.14
N PRO A 859 22.65 10.40 -10.50
CA PRO A 859 23.46 11.39 -9.78
C PRO A 859 22.94 12.82 -9.93
N GLU A 860 22.29 13.17 -11.06
CA GLU A 860 21.65 14.49 -11.23
C GLU A 860 20.55 14.71 -10.20
N ARG A 861 19.62 13.73 -10.06
CA ARG A 861 18.50 13.86 -9.13
C ARG A 861 18.93 13.79 -7.67
N ALA A 862 19.90 12.94 -7.34
CA ALA A 862 20.47 12.90 -6.00
C ALA A 862 21.11 14.25 -5.62
N LEU A 863 21.90 14.86 -6.52
CA LEU A 863 22.49 16.17 -6.27
C LEU A 863 21.43 17.28 -6.23
N SER A 864 20.45 17.25 -7.14
CA SER A 864 19.37 18.25 -7.18
C SER A 864 18.50 18.20 -5.91
N TYR A 865 18.24 17.04 -5.34
CA TYR A 865 17.58 16.91 -4.04
C TYR A 865 18.35 17.62 -2.92
N GLN A 866 19.66 17.37 -2.79
CA GLN A 866 20.46 17.99 -1.76
C GLN A 866 20.61 19.52 -1.96
N LEU A 867 20.71 19.97 -3.20
CA LEU A 867 20.76 21.41 -3.52
C LEU A 867 19.44 22.11 -3.19
N ALA A 868 18.31 21.49 -3.52
CA ALA A 868 17.00 22.01 -3.18
C ALA A 868 16.78 22.05 -1.65
N ARG A 869 17.22 21.01 -0.93
CA ARG A 869 17.21 20.97 0.53
C ARG A 869 18.04 22.11 1.13
N LEU A 870 19.26 22.34 0.65
CA LEU A 870 20.07 23.47 1.07
C LEU A 870 19.37 24.82 0.78
N GLY A 871 18.64 24.92 -0.33
CA GLY A 871 17.85 26.12 -0.66
C GLY A 871 16.83 26.46 0.43
N VAL A 872 16.15 25.46 0.99
CA VAL A 872 15.23 25.64 2.13
C VAL A 872 15.99 26.07 3.38
N LEU A 873 17.12 25.44 3.67
CA LEU A 873 17.92 25.73 4.85
C LEU A 873 18.62 27.11 4.80
N ARG A 874 18.85 27.64 3.58
CA ARG A 874 19.38 28.98 3.35
C ARG A 874 18.33 30.08 3.37
N ALA A 875 17.12 29.79 2.89
CA ALA A 875 16.06 30.79 2.59
C ALA A 875 15.71 31.65 3.78
N GLU A 876 16.03 31.20 4.96
CA GLU A 876 16.22 32.03 6.14
C GLU A 876 17.35 31.37 6.92
N ALA A 877 18.47 32.10 7.23
CA ALA A 877 19.21 31.74 8.43
C ALA A 877 18.14 31.74 9.53
N PRO A 878 17.66 30.62 9.99
CA PRO A 878 16.37 30.56 10.64
C PRO A 878 16.56 31.18 12.02
N SER A 879 16.32 32.43 12.11
CA SER A 879 16.08 33.11 13.36
C SER A 879 14.59 32.99 13.60
N LEU A 880 14.22 32.09 14.49
CA LEU A 880 12.85 32.06 14.99
C LEU A 880 12.48 33.49 15.46
N ASP A 881 11.31 33.98 15.08
CA ASP A 881 10.76 35.23 15.65
C ASP A 881 10.31 34.97 17.09
N VAL A 882 11.30 34.75 17.95
CA VAL A 882 11.08 34.55 19.39
C VAL A 882 11.73 35.69 20.12
N SER A 883 10.95 36.43 20.84
CA SER A 883 11.43 37.53 21.68
C SER A 883 11.30 37.22 23.17
N ALA A 884 12.25 37.72 23.94
CA ALA A 884 12.23 37.60 25.37
C ALA A 884 12.45 38.91 26.07
N ALA A 885 11.66 39.23 27.09
CA ALA A 885 11.83 40.41 27.96
C ALA A 885 11.92 39.95 29.40
N ALA A 886 12.95 40.38 30.09
CA ALA A 886 13.15 40.06 31.49
C ALA A 886 13.00 41.29 32.38
N GLY A 887 12.34 41.13 33.52
CA GLY A 887 12.15 42.21 34.50
C GLY A 887 11.99 41.67 35.91
N THR A 888 12.14 42.56 36.92
CA THR A 888 12.00 42.17 38.31
C THR A 888 10.81 42.89 38.93
N ARG A 889 10.07 42.19 39.82
CA ARG A 889 8.99 42.77 40.62
C ARG A 889 9.10 42.35 42.10
N CYS A 890 8.45 43.10 43.01
CA CYS A 890 8.34 42.70 44.41
C CYS A 890 7.06 41.94 44.67
N LEU A 891 7.17 40.84 45.42
CA LEU A 891 6.05 40.01 45.84
C LEU A 891 6.32 39.49 47.27
N GLY A 892 5.51 39.92 48.26
CA GLY A 892 5.67 39.54 49.65
C GLY A 892 7.02 39.91 50.24
N GLY A 893 7.56 41.12 49.94
CA GLY A 893 8.85 41.58 50.45
C GLY A 893 10.08 40.89 49.85
N LYS A 894 9.88 40.10 48.80
CA LYS A 894 10.96 39.38 48.08
C LYS A 894 10.93 39.74 46.57
N VAL A 895 12.08 39.75 45.97
CA VAL A 895 12.21 39.97 44.50
C VAL A 895 11.82 38.69 43.75
N GLN A 896 11.04 38.86 42.71
CA GLN A 896 10.70 37.87 41.72
C GLN A 896 11.19 38.28 40.36
N LEU A 897 11.97 37.45 39.67
CA LEU A 897 12.32 37.65 38.29
C LEU A 897 11.17 37.13 37.39
N VAL A 898 10.74 37.90 36.42
CA VAL A 898 9.70 37.57 35.45
C VAL A 898 10.33 37.65 34.06
N VAL A 899 10.29 36.56 33.34
CA VAL A 899 10.74 36.50 31.95
C VAL A 899 9.53 36.23 31.07
N GLU A 900 9.26 37.09 30.18
CA GLU A 900 8.17 36.97 29.23
C GLU A 900 8.72 36.55 27.89
N VAL A 901 8.29 35.39 27.41
CA VAL A 901 8.68 34.86 26.11
C VAL A 901 7.49 34.96 25.18
N THR A 902 7.72 35.48 23.99
CA THR A 902 6.72 35.65 22.94
C THR A 902 7.15 34.83 21.73
N ASN A 903 6.23 34.01 21.24
CA ASN A 903 6.37 33.31 19.97
C ASN A 903 5.73 34.16 18.87
N GLY A 904 6.51 34.79 17.99
CA GLY A 904 6.06 35.50 16.81
C GLY A 904 5.94 34.60 15.57
N GLU A 905 6.40 33.33 15.66
CA GLU A 905 6.34 32.37 14.57
C GLU A 905 4.92 31.89 14.29
N ALA A 906 4.71 31.40 13.07
CA ALA A 906 3.52 30.67 12.67
C ALA A 906 3.50 29.21 13.19
N VAL A 907 4.59 28.75 13.82
CA VAL A 907 4.77 27.39 14.33
C VAL A 907 4.86 27.37 15.85
N ARG A 908 4.61 26.20 16.45
CA ARG A 908 4.83 26.01 17.89
C ARG A 908 6.32 26.07 18.20
N VAL A 909 6.69 26.82 19.21
CA VAL A 909 8.05 26.94 19.71
C VAL A 909 8.16 26.31 21.09
N THR A 910 9.14 25.46 21.30
CA THR A 910 9.49 24.86 22.58
C THR A 910 10.84 25.36 23.05
N GLY A 911 11.13 25.28 24.34
CA GLY A 911 12.44 25.71 24.82
C GLY A 911 12.54 25.81 26.33
N SER A 912 13.64 26.48 26.77
CA SER A 912 13.88 26.75 28.17
C SER A 912 14.29 28.20 28.42
N VAL A 913 13.99 28.67 29.61
CA VAL A 913 14.47 29.93 30.19
C VAL A 913 15.45 29.58 31.29
N ASP A 914 16.71 29.89 31.07
CA ASP A 914 17.79 29.70 32.04
C ASP A 914 18.14 31.01 32.72
N SER A 915 18.07 31.04 34.05
CA SER A 915 18.35 32.19 34.87
C SER A 915 19.25 31.82 36.06
N ALA A 916 19.83 32.81 36.71
CA ALA A 916 20.56 32.60 37.96
C ALA A 916 19.67 31.97 39.07
N TYR A 917 18.37 31.88 38.89
CA TYR A 917 17.40 31.39 39.86
C TYR A 917 16.73 30.08 39.41
N GLY A 918 17.33 29.38 38.41
CA GLY A 918 16.88 28.08 37.87
C GLY A 918 16.41 28.14 36.43
N THR A 919 16.07 26.95 35.93
CA THR A 919 15.61 26.73 34.53
C THR A 919 14.14 26.39 34.51
N LYS A 920 13.39 26.90 33.52
CA LYS A 920 12.00 26.56 33.24
C LYS A 920 11.74 26.37 31.77
N SER A 921 11.15 25.23 31.41
CA SER A 921 10.74 24.95 30.06
C SER A 921 9.47 25.69 29.65
N PHE A 922 9.29 25.85 28.33
CA PHE A 922 8.05 26.36 27.76
C PHE A 922 7.72 25.69 26.42
N GLY A 923 6.43 25.67 26.08
CA GLY A 923 5.91 25.41 24.74
C GLY A 923 4.87 26.51 24.49
N LEU A 924 5.00 27.20 23.35
CA LEU A 924 4.16 28.34 22.98
C LEU A 924 3.58 28.11 21.59
N LEU A 925 2.27 28.17 21.46
CA LEU A 925 1.59 28.22 20.17
C LEU A 925 1.86 29.55 19.44
N PRO A 926 1.60 29.64 18.14
CA PRO A 926 1.74 30.84 17.33
C PRO A 926 1.12 32.07 17.98
N GLY A 927 1.84 33.16 18.01
CA GLY A 927 1.39 34.45 18.58
C GLY A 927 1.23 34.46 20.10
N VAL A 928 1.54 33.37 20.79
CA VAL A 928 1.33 33.29 22.25
C VAL A 928 2.50 33.90 23.02
N ARG A 929 2.15 34.73 23.99
CA ARG A 929 3.05 35.33 24.97
C ARG A 929 2.82 34.72 26.35
N LYS A 930 3.88 34.24 27.02
CA LYS A 930 3.74 33.60 28.32
C LYS A 930 4.85 33.96 29.30
N PRO A 931 4.51 34.44 30.55
CA PRO A 931 5.53 34.75 31.54
C PRO A 931 6.05 33.49 32.24
N ARG A 932 7.35 33.50 32.56
CA ARG A 932 8.03 32.53 33.42
C ARG A 932 8.55 33.29 34.64
N THR A 933 8.16 32.87 35.84
CA THR A 933 8.51 33.58 37.07
C THR A 933 9.47 32.76 37.92
N PHE A 934 10.53 33.38 38.39
CA PHE A 934 11.56 32.79 39.22
C PHE A 934 11.64 33.54 40.56
N PRO A 935 11.30 32.87 41.67
CA PRO A 935 11.46 33.48 42.99
C PRO A 935 12.95 33.53 43.30
N THR A 936 13.48 34.72 43.65
CA THR A 936 14.89 34.88 44.03
C THR A 936 15.13 34.42 45.47
N GLY A 937 14.11 34.31 46.27
CA GLY A 937 14.18 33.99 47.69
C GLY A 937 14.66 35.15 48.58
N ALA A 938 15.18 36.27 48.00
CA ALA A 938 15.82 37.39 48.67
C ALA A 938 15.01 38.70 48.53
N ALA A 939 15.21 39.63 49.44
CA ALA A 939 14.62 40.98 49.43
C ALA A 939 15.34 41.90 48.41
N SER A 940 16.50 41.49 47.84
CA SER A 940 17.20 42.18 46.76
C SER A 940 17.77 41.20 45.77
N ALA A 941 17.84 41.60 44.49
CA ALA A 941 18.45 40.86 43.40
C ALA A 941 19.38 41.81 42.58
N PRO A 942 20.60 41.41 42.26
CA PRO A 942 21.45 42.17 41.34
C PRO A 942 20.87 42.20 39.92
N ALA A 943 21.37 43.12 39.08
CA ALA A 943 21.13 43.05 37.66
C ALA A 943 21.76 41.78 37.06
N GLY A 944 21.17 41.25 36.04
CA GLY A 944 21.66 40.04 35.36
C GLY A 944 21.04 39.87 34.00
N GLU A 945 21.31 38.74 33.43
CA GLU A 945 20.82 38.34 32.12
C GLU A 945 20.20 36.93 32.22
N VAL A 946 19.13 36.67 31.50
CA VAL A 946 18.58 35.33 31.29
C VAL A 946 18.88 34.89 29.88
N THR A 947 19.08 33.59 29.72
CA THR A 947 19.22 32.94 28.42
C THR A 947 17.93 32.20 28.10
N VAL A 948 17.34 32.47 26.96
CA VAL A 948 16.17 31.74 26.45
C VAL A 948 16.61 30.94 25.25
N THR A 949 16.58 29.61 25.37
CA THR A 949 16.80 28.71 24.24
C THR A 949 15.44 28.36 23.66
N ALA A 950 15.25 28.53 22.37
CA ALA A 950 14.01 28.24 21.67
C ALA A 950 14.30 27.31 20.49
N ALA A 951 13.41 26.36 20.23
CA ALA A 951 13.49 25.44 19.11
C ALA A 951 12.10 25.23 18.50
N ALA A 952 12.06 25.08 17.20
CA ALA A 952 10.88 24.74 16.44
C ALA A 952 11.29 23.92 15.20
N LYS A 953 10.34 23.19 14.60
CA LYS A 953 10.50 22.64 13.25
C LYS A 953 9.89 23.64 12.26
N VAL A 954 10.65 24.09 11.30
CA VAL A 954 10.19 24.94 10.19
C VAL A 954 10.46 24.19 8.90
N ALA A 955 9.45 23.96 8.10
CA ALA A 955 9.54 23.12 6.88
C ALA A 955 10.13 21.72 7.13
N GLY A 956 9.87 21.13 8.32
CA GLY A 956 10.40 19.80 8.70
C GLY A 956 11.80 19.82 9.32
N GLU A 957 12.55 20.94 9.23
CA GLU A 957 13.90 21.04 9.76
C GLU A 957 13.93 21.66 11.17
N PRO A 958 14.65 21.04 12.11
CA PRO A 958 14.76 21.56 13.46
C PRO A 958 15.62 22.83 13.49
N ILE A 959 15.05 23.93 13.98
CA ILE A 959 15.72 25.20 14.16
C ILE A 959 15.83 25.49 15.63
N ALA A 960 16.99 25.90 16.09
CA ALA A 960 17.20 26.37 17.45
C ALA A 960 17.87 27.73 17.47
N MET A 961 17.44 28.59 18.40
CA MET A 961 18.06 29.89 18.64
C MET A 961 18.21 30.18 20.13
N THR A 962 19.05 31.16 20.43
CA THR A 962 19.24 31.64 21.81
C THR A 962 19.02 33.16 21.85
N VAL A 963 18.11 33.57 22.74
CA VAL A 963 17.82 34.96 23.02
C VAL A 963 18.31 35.33 24.41
N LYS A 964 19.00 36.43 24.54
CA LYS A 964 19.45 37.00 25.83
C LYS A 964 18.57 38.15 26.22
N ALA A 965 18.07 38.15 27.48
CA ALA A 965 17.22 39.21 27.99
C ALA A 965 17.79 39.76 29.32
N PRO A 966 18.35 40.98 29.31
CA PRO A 966 18.86 41.59 30.56
C PRO A 966 17.74 42.08 31.46
N TYR A 967 17.97 42.04 32.76
CA TYR A 967 17.09 42.57 33.77
C TYR A 967 17.87 43.48 34.79
N LYS A 968 17.20 44.52 35.27
CA LYS A 968 17.78 45.47 36.21
C LYS A 968 17.75 44.93 37.64
N ALA A 969 18.70 45.37 38.48
CA ALA A 969 18.69 45.14 39.90
C ALA A 969 17.42 45.73 40.57
N ARG A 970 16.94 45.03 41.60
CA ARG A 970 15.78 45.46 42.38
C ARG A 970 15.94 45.13 43.89
N SER A 971 15.47 46.02 44.71
CA SER A 971 15.32 45.80 46.17
C SER A 971 13.85 46.05 46.54
N CYS A 972 13.31 45.16 47.37
CA CYS A 972 12.00 45.22 47.96
C CYS A 972 12.11 45.62 49.45
#